data_4c51400fe9917d587e66c34fcf93d893
#
_entry.id   4c51400fe9917d587e66c34fcf93d893
#
_cell.length_a   1.000
_cell.length_b   1.000
_cell.length_c   1.000
_cell.angle_alpha   90.00
_cell.angle_beta   90.00
_cell.angle_gamma   90.00
#
_symmetry.space_group_name_H-M   'P 1'
#
loop_
_entity.id
_entity.type
_entity.pdbx_description
1 polymer ?
#
loop_
_entity_poly.entity_id
_entity_poly.type
_entity_poly.pdbx_seq_one_letter_code
_entity_poly.pdbx_strand_id
1 'polypeptide(L)'
;MSTRRKEINEEVISTFLSGHNPMERIVNLEYKYNEDKIKVIYRDENDNKCEMMDFFHPFCWATRSACNKLCNGNKTELRELMLKYGIKVKKLDTRDTNGVERSEYDNGYLFMFYTIQAMSYKKFLEFFQKANNPIYSKEVDEGSKKRSKQYLIITPQEQYMIATGKRFFKGYEDYNELLRLIFDLETEGLDPTRHRIIELGVRFNRPIQTKNGLQEYQQIFKLKGLTEEEKDFYELELIKIMLKLIQVFRPDIITAHNGENFDWWFIMERCKQLGTTIEELSQNYFNGESVRKNNRETILKLGGEIETFYQTIVPSTIITDSLHAVRRAQALDSNMERADLKYVTKYSKIVKPNRVYMPGDKIAEVSTDLEKRYAYNDIDGDWYLYNANVPSVDSFTKGMSSKGFTMYTRNYIADGYELVTGEYIGNRYLLDDLWECDKVEHRYNTTNFLICKMLPVPFQKCCTMGTAGQWKSIMLAWSYENNLAVPMFGENKSFTGGLSRLLKVGFVDNVAKFDYNSLYPSITLTWDISNPAKDLMGAMLYFLEYVLLQREKYKKGKKVAGKNKDKLNEEIKNFKGDENEKNKLIKERDKYASEESSFDKKQTQMKVLGNSYFGSYGCPAIFMFGDLSCAERITCTGRMCLRLMIYRFGEGIANEMGGDKDYVYAPIVGDSFTGDTPLFIRYKNDVDGIKKGWIDIKPIEEIIDENSIEKDFLNREYDYSEKPYWVLCRSGWCDCKYVYRHKTDKAIYRVSDNNGVVIDVTEDHSLYDKEQKAIKPTEITIDTELEYYNGEITGGNEKTCFGHTEIIVKEVIDGIRDRFPAFFLNLDKECSKEVIDCWDFYNNENKEYSKTIQAQIMYIKSKF
;
A
#
# COMPACT_ATOMS: atom_id res chain seq x y z
N MET A 1 23.13 30.35 2.80
CA MET A 1 22.56 29.24 3.61
C MET A 1 22.61 29.65 5.07
N SER A 2 21.47 29.63 5.78
CA SER A 2 21.39 30.04 7.18
C SER A 2 22.17 29.10 8.09
N THR A 3 22.60 29.58 9.22
CA THR A 3 23.34 28.81 10.22
C THR A 3 22.60 27.56 10.71
N ARG A 4 21.25 27.60 10.83
CA ARG A 4 20.42 26.46 11.23
C ARG A 4 20.41 25.31 10.19
N ARG A 5 20.50 25.61 8.91
CA ARG A 5 20.52 24.59 7.84
C ARG A 5 21.82 23.79 7.82
N LYS A 6 22.91 24.33 8.36
CA LYS A 6 24.20 23.64 8.47
C LYS A 6 24.27 22.61 9.61
N GLU A 7 23.30 22.61 10.53
CA GLU A 7 23.28 21.72 11.68
C GLU A 7 22.57 20.40 11.42
N ILE A 8 21.74 20.29 10.36
CA ILE A 8 21.04 19.06 9.99
C ILE A 8 21.91 18.26 9.02
N ASN A 9 22.41 17.09 9.49
CA ASN A 9 23.23 16.19 8.70
C ASN A 9 22.68 14.74 8.77
N GLU A 10 23.33 13.81 8.04
CA GLU A 10 22.91 12.40 8.01
C GLU A 10 22.88 11.76 9.41
N GLU A 11 23.81 12.08 10.27
CA GLU A 11 23.91 11.54 11.63
C GLU A 11 22.77 12.03 12.52
N VAL A 12 22.44 13.33 12.46
CA VAL A 12 21.29 13.91 13.19
C VAL A 12 19.99 13.25 12.74
N ILE A 13 19.78 13.10 11.44
CA ILE A 13 18.57 12.47 10.91
C ILE A 13 18.50 10.99 11.29
N SER A 14 19.61 10.27 11.19
CA SER A 14 19.71 8.87 11.58
C SER A 14 19.37 8.66 13.06
N THR A 15 19.97 9.46 13.93
CA THR A 15 19.73 9.41 15.37
C THR A 15 18.28 9.76 15.71
N PHE A 16 17.73 10.78 15.10
CA PHE A 16 16.34 11.18 15.27
C PHE A 16 15.37 10.05 14.86
N LEU A 17 15.54 9.47 13.68
CA LEU A 17 14.67 8.41 13.19
C LEU A 17 14.79 7.14 14.03
N SER A 18 16.01 6.73 14.40
CA SER A 18 16.21 5.56 15.28
C SER A 18 15.81 5.79 16.74
N GLY A 19 15.50 7.04 17.10
CA GLY A 19 15.21 7.45 18.47
C GLY A 19 16.48 7.56 19.33
N HIS A 20 16.62 8.66 20.04
CA HIS A 20 17.79 8.94 20.89
C HIS A 20 17.81 8.12 22.19
N ASN A 21 16.69 7.49 22.56
CA ASN A 21 16.64 6.66 23.77
C ASN A 21 17.42 5.36 23.57
N PRO A 22 18.27 4.96 24.52
CA PRO A 22 19.09 3.75 24.42
C PRO A 22 18.30 2.45 24.58
N MET A 23 17.07 2.49 25.13
CA MET A 23 16.29 1.29 25.37
C MET A 23 15.98 0.56 24.06
N GLU A 24 16.31 -0.73 24.03
CA GLU A 24 16.13 -1.61 22.88
C GLU A 24 15.05 -2.66 23.13
N ARG A 25 14.71 -3.39 22.06
CA ARG A 25 13.81 -4.55 22.05
C ARG A 25 12.41 -4.28 22.63
N ILE A 26 11.91 -3.03 22.52
CA ILE A 26 10.53 -2.69 22.85
C ILE A 26 9.61 -3.35 21.81
N VAL A 27 8.67 -4.17 22.28
CA VAL A 27 7.75 -4.93 21.42
C VAL A 27 6.31 -4.45 21.53
N ASN A 28 5.90 -3.82 22.64
CA ASN A 28 4.57 -3.23 22.77
C ASN A 28 4.54 -2.08 23.77
N LEU A 29 3.52 -1.22 23.68
CA LEU A 29 3.19 -0.18 24.63
C LEU A 29 1.70 -0.23 24.95
N GLU A 30 1.35 -0.31 26.22
CA GLU A 30 -0.04 -0.28 26.68
C GLU A 30 -0.28 0.89 27.62
N TYR A 31 -1.43 1.52 27.44
CA TYR A 31 -1.80 2.65 28.26
C TYR A 31 -3.25 2.54 28.74
N LYS A 32 -3.45 2.71 30.04
CA LYS A 32 -4.77 2.80 30.67
C LYS A 32 -5.13 4.26 30.91
N TYR A 33 -6.28 4.66 30.44
CA TYR A 33 -6.75 6.05 30.37
C TYR A 33 -6.73 6.80 31.71
N ASN A 34 -6.86 6.08 32.82
CA ASN A 34 -6.90 6.66 34.18
C ASN A 34 -5.54 6.67 34.90
N GLU A 35 -4.52 6.05 34.30
CA GLU A 35 -3.21 5.90 34.92
C GLU A 35 -2.25 7.01 34.48
N ASP A 36 -1.32 7.38 35.33
CA ASP A 36 -0.22 8.33 35.05
C ASP A 36 1.05 7.64 34.57
N LYS A 37 0.93 6.34 34.26
CA LYS A 37 2.01 5.48 33.76
C LYS A 37 1.60 4.77 32.50
N ILE A 38 2.59 4.45 31.70
CA ILE A 38 2.47 3.61 30.51
C ILE A 38 3.24 2.31 30.72
N LYS A 39 2.66 1.19 30.35
CA LYS A 39 3.33 -0.11 30.40
C LYS A 39 4.19 -0.26 29.14
N VAL A 40 5.49 -0.43 29.33
CA VAL A 40 6.48 -0.72 28.30
C VAL A 40 6.77 -2.21 28.33
N ILE A 41 6.54 -2.88 27.20
CA ILE A 41 6.74 -4.32 27.04
C ILE A 41 7.94 -4.50 26.13
N TYR A 42 8.93 -5.24 26.60
CA TYR A 42 10.21 -5.44 25.92
C TYR A 42 10.73 -6.85 26.15
N ARG A 43 11.75 -7.25 25.39
CA ARG A 43 12.50 -8.49 25.66
C ARG A 43 13.90 -8.17 26.21
N ASP A 44 14.27 -8.90 27.25
CA ASP A 44 15.62 -8.82 27.80
C ASP A 44 16.67 -9.53 26.93
N GLU A 45 17.93 -9.54 27.37
CA GLU A 45 19.03 -10.19 26.67
C GLU A 45 18.86 -11.71 26.56
N ASN A 46 18.08 -12.32 27.47
CA ASN A 46 17.77 -13.76 27.49
C ASN A 46 16.49 -14.08 26.70
N ASP A 47 15.95 -13.11 25.95
CA ASP A 47 14.72 -13.21 25.19
C ASP A 47 13.44 -13.39 26.06
N ASN A 48 13.51 -13.11 27.37
CA ASN A 48 12.32 -13.10 28.21
C ASN A 48 11.48 -11.85 27.97
N LYS A 49 10.18 -12.02 27.86
CA LYS A 49 9.25 -10.88 27.73
C LYS A 49 9.01 -10.22 29.08
N CYS A 50 9.49 -9.01 29.23
CA CYS A 50 9.45 -8.20 30.43
C CYS A 50 8.47 -7.03 30.30
N GLU A 51 8.00 -6.53 31.44
CA GLU A 51 7.11 -5.37 31.53
C GLU A 51 7.66 -4.38 32.56
N MET A 52 7.65 -3.10 32.22
CA MET A 52 7.95 -2.03 33.13
C MET A 52 6.92 -0.92 33.04
N MET A 53 6.65 -0.27 34.17
CA MET A 53 5.79 0.92 34.22
C MET A 53 6.68 2.16 34.18
N ASP A 54 6.44 3.03 33.18
CA ASP A 54 7.15 4.30 33.06
C ASP A 54 6.17 5.47 33.15
N PHE A 55 6.66 6.63 33.56
CA PHE A 55 5.82 7.81 33.78
C PHE A 55 5.31 8.38 32.45
N PHE A 56 4.04 8.79 32.44
CA PHE A 56 3.39 9.39 31.29
C PHE A 56 3.20 10.90 31.52
N HIS A 57 3.67 11.67 30.53
CA HIS A 57 3.60 13.13 30.53
C HIS A 57 2.78 13.60 29.32
N PRO A 58 1.46 13.75 29.42
CA PRO A 58 0.64 14.16 28.30
C PRO A 58 0.94 15.57 27.83
N PHE A 59 0.79 15.76 26.52
CA PHE A 59 0.89 17.07 25.87
C PHE A 59 -0.08 17.19 24.69
N CYS A 60 -0.35 18.42 24.26
CA CYS A 60 -1.04 18.71 23.02
C CYS A 60 -0.60 20.05 22.46
N TRP A 61 -0.74 20.18 21.14
CA TRP A 61 -0.59 21.46 20.47
C TRP A 61 -1.92 22.20 20.43
N ALA A 62 -1.88 23.53 20.47
CA ALA A 62 -3.05 24.38 20.50
C ALA A 62 -2.86 25.62 19.63
N THR A 63 -3.96 26.09 19.03
CA THR A 63 -3.98 27.35 18.31
C THR A 63 -4.06 28.55 19.27
N ARG A 64 -3.75 29.76 18.77
CA ARG A 64 -3.96 31.02 19.50
C ARG A 64 -5.44 31.16 19.92
N SER A 65 -6.36 30.81 19.02
CA SER A 65 -7.80 30.84 19.31
C SER A 65 -8.18 29.92 20.48
N ALA A 66 -7.59 28.72 20.54
CA ALA A 66 -7.80 27.81 21.68
C ALA A 66 -7.36 28.45 22.99
N CYS A 67 -6.16 29.02 23.02
CA CYS A 67 -5.64 29.68 24.22
C CYS A 67 -6.50 30.86 24.68
N ASN A 68 -6.97 31.68 23.73
CA ASN A 68 -7.83 32.82 24.03
C ASN A 68 -9.22 32.42 24.60
N LYS A 69 -9.72 31.25 24.24
CA LYS A 69 -11.02 30.74 24.75
C LYS A 69 -10.94 30.06 26.10
N LEU A 70 -9.75 29.68 26.56
CA LEU A 70 -9.61 29.04 27.87
C LEU A 70 -10.01 30.02 28.97
N CYS A 71 -10.83 29.57 29.90
CA CYS A 71 -11.44 30.35 30.95
C CYS A 71 -12.10 31.66 30.45
N ASN A 72 -12.70 31.61 29.24
CA ASN A 72 -13.31 32.77 28.59
C ASN A 72 -12.35 33.96 28.42
N GLY A 73 -11.07 33.70 28.26
CA GLY A 73 -10.01 34.72 28.14
C GLY A 73 -9.50 35.28 29.45
N ASN A 74 -10.01 34.81 30.60
CA ASN A 74 -9.55 35.23 31.92
C ASN A 74 -8.17 34.60 32.23
N LYS A 75 -7.13 35.40 32.13
CA LYS A 75 -5.74 34.95 32.29
C LYS A 75 -5.42 34.56 33.74
N THR A 76 -6.03 35.19 34.72
CA THR A 76 -5.82 34.87 36.15
C THR A 76 -6.41 33.53 36.50
N GLU A 77 -7.67 33.29 36.13
CA GLU A 77 -8.36 32.02 36.32
C GLU A 77 -7.64 30.88 35.61
N LEU A 78 -7.20 31.13 34.39
CA LEU A 78 -6.43 30.13 33.61
C LEU A 78 -5.12 29.78 34.33
N ARG A 79 -4.39 30.78 34.85
CA ARG A 79 -3.14 30.56 35.58
C ARG A 79 -3.33 29.76 36.89
N GLU A 80 -4.36 30.06 37.63
CA GLU A 80 -4.72 29.32 38.83
C GLU A 80 -5.08 27.86 38.50
N LEU A 81 -5.88 27.66 37.46
CA LEU A 81 -6.26 26.33 37.01
C LEU A 81 -5.04 25.52 36.50
N MET A 82 -4.15 26.17 35.75
CA MET A 82 -2.90 25.53 35.29
C MET A 82 -2.01 25.11 36.46
N LEU A 83 -1.87 25.94 37.44
CA LEU A 83 -1.13 25.62 38.69
C LEU A 83 -1.76 24.43 39.42
N LYS A 84 -3.09 24.44 39.59
CA LYS A 84 -3.84 23.35 40.23
C LYS A 84 -3.66 22.00 39.53
N TYR A 85 -3.62 22.00 38.21
CA TYR A 85 -3.45 20.78 37.41
C TYR A 85 -1.98 20.46 37.11
N GLY A 86 -1.01 21.32 37.43
CA GLY A 86 0.40 21.11 37.11
C GLY A 86 0.68 21.15 35.60
N ILE A 87 -0.12 21.91 34.85
CA ILE A 87 0.01 22.06 33.41
C ILE A 87 0.77 23.33 33.10
N LYS A 88 1.65 23.27 32.10
CA LYS A 88 2.38 24.41 31.55
C LYS A 88 2.05 24.60 30.06
N VAL A 89 2.24 25.81 29.60
CA VAL A 89 2.12 26.18 28.19
C VAL A 89 3.38 26.90 27.73
N LYS A 90 3.85 26.57 26.55
CA LYS A 90 4.93 27.31 25.87
C LYS A 90 4.48 27.76 24.48
N LYS A 91 4.95 28.94 24.05
CA LYS A 91 4.88 29.37 22.68
C LYS A 91 5.99 28.65 21.90
N LEU A 92 5.65 28.17 20.70
CA LEU A 92 6.54 27.46 19.81
C LEU A 92 7.21 28.46 18.84
N ASP A 93 8.38 28.09 18.31
CA ASP A 93 9.12 28.90 17.37
C ASP A 93 8.46 28.85 15.99
N THR A 94 8.32 30.02 15.36
CA THR A 94 7.76 30.20 14.01
C THR A 94 8.78 30.68 13.00
N ARG A 95 10.05 30.80 13.40
CA ARG A 95 11.13 31.30 12.52
C ARG A 95 11.61 30.19 11.60
N ASP A 96 11.71 30.54 10.33
CA ASP A 96 12.29 29.65 9.31
C ASP A 96 13.83 29.57 9.38
N THR A 97 14.41 28.85 8.43
CA THR A 97 15.88 28.69 8.31
C THR A 97 16.64 30.01 8.14
N ASN A 98 15.98 31.05 7.70
CA ASN A 98 16.56 32.40 7.55
C ASN A 98 16.32 33.29 8.77
N GLY A 99 15.66 32.76 9.82
CA GLY A 99 15.33 33.52 11.02
C GLY A 99 14.07 34.41 10.86
N VAL A 100 13.36 34.29 9.76
CA VAL A 100 12.15 35.08 9.47
C VAL A 100 10.95 34.46 10.20
N GLU A 101 10.25 35.26 11.02
CA GLU A 101 8.98 34.84 11.61
C GLU A 101 7.92 34.66 10.53
N ARG A 102 7.26 33.51 10.51
CA ARG A 102 6.22 33.16 9.54
C ARG A 102 4.84 33.41 10.13
N SER A 103 4.17 34.44 9.60
CA SER A 103 2.82 34.83 10.03
C SER A 103 1.74 33.77 9.64
N GLU A 104 2.02 32.88 8.70
CA GLU A 104 1.15 31.76 8.33
C GLU A 104 0.81 30.86 9.51
N TYR A 105 1.68 30.81 10.52
CA TYR A 105 1.43 30.08 11.77
C TYR A 105 0.50 30.80 12.76
N ASP A 106 0.09 32.03 12.51
CA ASP A 106 -0.87 32.71 13.38
C ASP A 106 -2.20 31.96 13.51
N ASN A 107 -2.59 31.23 12.48
CA ASN A 107 -3.72 30.30 12.49
C ASN A 107 -3.31 28.85 12.75
N GLY A 108 -2.01 28.55 12.92
CA GLY A 108 -1.47 27.22 13.20
C GLY A 108 -1.49 26.83 14.67
N TYR A 109 -0.88 25.70 14.97
CA TYR A 109 -0.69 25.23 16.35
C TYR A 109 0.57 25.87 16.93
N LEU A 110 0.36 27.05 17.50
CA LEU A 110 1.41 27.94 17.95
C LEU A 110 1.84 27.69 19.40
N PHE A 111 1.04 26.99 20.19
CA PHE A 111 1.28 26.71 21.59
C PHE A 111 1.30 25.21 21.87
N MET A 112 2.05 24.80 22.88
CA MET A 112 2.05 23.45 23.39
C MET A 112 1.73 23.45 24.88
N PHE A 113 0.66 22.75 25.28
CA PHE A 113 0.35 22.42 26.65
C PHE A 113 1.02 21.10 27.01
N TYR A 114 1.69 21.04 28.17
CA TYR A 114 2.42 19.87 28.61
C TYR A 114 2.47 19.80 30.15
N THR A 115 2.80 18.64 30.70
CA THR A 115 2.94 18.42 32.14
C THR A 115 4.40 18.17 32.49
N ILE A 116 4.83 18.67 33.65
CA ILE A 116 6.17 18.37 34.19
C ILE A 116 6.10 17.11 35.04
N GLN A 117 5.04 16.95 35.81
CA GLN A 117 4.79 15.77 36.62
C GLN A 117 3.96 14.76 35.81
N ALA A 118 4.14 13.49 36.10
CA ALA A 118 3.32 12.46 35.51
C ALA A 118 1.83 12.68 35.76
N MET A 119 1.02 12.45 34.76
CA MET A 119 -0.41 12.70 34.83
C MET A 119 -1.18 11.74 33.95
N SER A 120 -2.33 11.25 34.40
CA SER A 120 -3.23 10.49 33.59
C SER A 120 -3.83 11.33 32.45
N TYR A 121 -4.05 10.69 31.29
CA TYR A 121 -4.64 11.35 30.14
C TYR A 121 -6.05 11.88 30.44
N LYS A 122 -6.81 11.17 31.27
CA LYS A 122 -8.11 11.60 31.74
C LYS A 122 -8.02 12.96 32.48
N LYS A 123 -7.09 13.07 33.44
CA LYS A 123 -6.89 14.31 34.22
C LYS A 123 -6.40 15.45 33.32
N PHE A 124 -5.55 15.15 32.33
CA PHE A 124 -5.11 16.14 31.33
C PHE A 124 -6.29 16.68 30.52
N LEU A 125 -7.22 15.81 30.07
CA LEU A 125 -8.42 16.26 29.35
C LEU A 125 -9.42 17.01 30.25
N GLU A 126 -9.55 16.64 31.53
CA GLU A 126 -10.39 17.33 32.49
C GLU A 126 -10.00 18.80 32.70
N PHE A 127 -8.70 19.11 32.61
CA PHE A 127 -8.23 20.50 32.65
C PHE A 127 -8.93 21.36 31.59
N PHE A 128 -8.95 20.88 30.31
CA PHE A 128 -9.55 21.64 29.21
C PHE A 128 -11.07 21.77 29.35
N GLN A 129 -11.73 20.79 29.94
CA GLN A 129 -13.17 20.88 30.29
C GLN A 129 -13.40 21.95 31.33
N LYS A 130 -12.60 21.95 32.41
CA LYS A 130 -12.70 22.96 33.51
C LYS A 130 -12.32 24.34 33.01
N ALA A 131 -11.45 24.44 32.04
CA ALA A 131 -11.07 25.70 31.42
C ALA A 131 -12.08 26.20 30.35
N ASN A 132 -13.27 25.60 30.24
CA ASN A 132 -14.35 25.96 29.32
C ASN A 132 -13.98 25.88 27.81
N ASN A 133 -12.95 25.16 27.48
CA ASN A 133 -12.61 24.87 26.07
C ASN A 133 -12.13 23.43 25.91
N PRO A 134 -13.04 22.45 25.91
CA PRO A 134 -12.68 21.03 25.88
C PRO A 134 -12.06 20.60 24.54
N ILE A 135 -11.12 19.67 24.61
CA ILE A 135 -10.53 19.04 23.41
C ILE A 135 -11.56 18.19 22.68
N TYR A 136 -12.43 17.52 23.42
CA TYR A 136 -13.54 16.72 22.87
C TYR A 136 -14.87 17.29 23.38
N SER A 137 -15.77 17.63 22.45
CA SER A 137 -17.15 18.00 22.76
C SER A 137 -18.08 16.82 22.50
N LYS A 138 -19.21 16.75 23.23
CA LYS A 138 -20.30 15.82 22.90
C LYS A 138 -21.01 16.35 21.65
N GLU A 139 -21.23 15.51 20.64
CA GLU A 139 -22.21 15.80 19.59
C GLU A 139 -23.62 15.51 20.12
N VAL A 140 -24.57 16.36 19.75
CA VAL A 140 -25.92 16.33 20.35
C VAL A 140 -26.76 15.14 19.85
N ASP A 141 -26.41 14.54 18.69
CA ASP A 141 -27.30 13.57 18.03
C ASP A 141 -26.80 12.11 17.96
N GLU A 142 -25.51 11.80 18.29
CA GLU A 142 -24.99 10.43 18.06
C GLU A 142 -24.17 9.81 19.21
N GLY A 143 -24.13 10.41 20.38
CA GLY A 143 -23.30 9.87 21.48
C GLY A 143 -21.77 9.85 21.20
N SER A 144 -21.34 10.28 20.02
CA SER A 144 -19.95 10.38 19.62
C SER A 144 -19.31 11.69 20.12
N LYS A 145 -18.01 11.63 20.44
CA LYS A 145 -17.26 12.84 20.86
C LYS A 145 -16.53 13.41 19.66
N LYS A 146 -16.87 14.63 19.24
CA LYS A 146 -16.15 15.36 18.22
C LYS A 146 -14.91 16.04 18.76
N ARG A 147 -13.77 15.85 18.10
CA ARG A 147 -12.52 16.53 18.46
C ARG A 147 -12.51 17.96 17.92
N SER A 148 -12.18 18.92 18.78
CA SER A 148 -11.98 20.31 18.37
C SER A 148 -10.77 20.45 17.44
N LYS A 149 -10.94 21.15 16.29
CA LYS A 149 -9.85 21.48 15.37
C LYS A 149 -8.82 22.44 15.96
N GLN A 150 -9.13 23.08 17.09
CA GLN A 150 -8.23 24.03 17.78
C GLN A 150 -7.09 23.34 18.51
N TYR A 151 -7.21 22.02 18.74
CA TYR A 151 -6.19 21.20 19.38
C TYR A 151 -5.72 20.10 18.45
N LEU A 152 -4.42 19.93 18.36
CA LEU A 152 -3.81 18.78 17.74
C LEU A 152 -3.35 17.82 18.83
N ILE A 153 -3.90 16.63 18.80
CA ILE A 153 -3.63 15.59 19.77
C ILE A 153 -3.39 14.26 19.05
N ILE A 154 -2.46 13.49 19.58
CA ILE A 154 -2.09 12.14 19.12
C ILE A 154 -2.31 11.15 20.26
N THR A 155 -2.22 9.85 19.99
CA THR A 155 -2.46 8.83 21.02
C THR A 155 -1.45 8.91 22.15
N PRO A 156 -1.79 8.48 23.37
CA PRO A 156 -0.87 8.48 24.50
C PRO A 156 0.44 7.75 24.23
N GLN A 157 0.40 6.63 23.51
CA GLN A 157 1.59 5.88 23.11
C GLN A 157 2.49 6.69 22.17
N GLU A 158 1.92 7.40 21.18
CA GLU A 158 2.69 8.29 20.31
C GLU A 158 3.29 9.47 21.09
N GLN A 159 2.52 10.08 22.00
CA GLN A 159 3.01 11.15 22.87
C GLN A 159 4.22 10.68 23.69
N TYR A 160 4.12 9.50 24.28
CA TYR A 160 5.18 8.90 25.06
C TYR A 160 6.44 8.62 24.23
N MET A 161 6.28 8.02 23.05
CA MET A 161 7.40 7.73 22.16
C MET A 161 8.10 9.00 21.65
N ILE A 162 7.33 10.03 21.33
CA ILE A 162 7.87 11.34 20.93
C ILE A 162 8.63 11.98 22.10
N ALA A 163 8.03 12.02 23.28
CA ALA A 163 8.62 12.69 24.45
C ALA A 163 9.88 11.98 24.99
N THR A 164 9.94 10.66 24.89
CA THR A 164 11.05 9.85 25.41
C THR A 164 12.10 9.47 24.39
N GLY A 165 11.83 9.64 23.09
CA GLY A 165 12.71 9.19 22.00
C GLY A 165 12.77 7.68 21.85
N LYS A 166 11.90 6.91 22.50
CA LYS A 166 11.85 5.45 22.35
C LYS A 166 11.27 5.06 21.00
N ARG A 167 11.71 3.93 20.47
CA ARG A 167 11.21 3.34 19.21
C ARG A 167 10.95 1.85 19.39
N PHE A 168 9.95 1.36 18.68
CA PHE A 168 9.71 -0.08 18.58
C PHE A 168 10.85 -0.78 17.84
N PHE A 169 11.13 -2.00 18.23
CA PHE A 169 12.01 -2.95 17.56
C PHE A 169 13.47 -2.49 17.37
N LYS A 170 13.90 -1.43 18.03
CA LYS A 170 15.33 -1.09 18.09
C LYS A 170 16.11 -2.28 18.65
N GLY A 171 17.24 -2.65 18.06
CA GLY A 171 18.02 -3.83 18.45
C GLY A 171 17.61 -5.15 17.76
N TYR A 172 16.49 -5.18 17.00
CA TYR A 172 16.15 -6.30 16.13
C TYR A 172 16.61 -6.03 14.70
N GLU A 173 17.12 -7.04 14.01
CA GLU A 173 17.53 -6.93 12.61
C GLU A 173 16.52 -7.56 11.64
N ASP A 174 15.86 -8.65 12.03
CA ASP A 174 14.87 -9.36 11.21
C ASP A 174 13.53 -9.50 11.95
N TYR A 175 12.45 -9.45 11.19
CA TYR A 175 11.09 -9.62 11.69
C TYR A 175 10.85 -11.01 12.31
N ASN A 176 11.63 -12.02 11.91
CA ASN A 176 11.55 -13.37 12.48
C ASN A 176 12.16 -13.48 13.89
N GLU A 177 12.89 -12.47 14.36
CA GLU A 177 13.38 -12.44 15.74
C GLU A 177 12.24 -12.21 16.74
N LEU A 178 11.13 -11.57 16.32
CA LEU A 178 9.93 -11.46 17.14
C LEU A 178 9.23 -12.81 17.22
N LEU A 179 8.78 -13.18 18.42
CA LEU A 179 8.02 -14.40 18.59
C LEU A 179 6.59 -14.20 18.12
N ARG A 180 6.22 -14.86 17.01
CA ARG A 180 4.87 -14.81 16.43
C ARG A 180 4.14 -16.13 16.65
N LEU A 181 2.90 -16.05 17.15
CA LEU A 181 1.93 -17.12 17.16
C LEU A 181 1.02 -16.96 15.95
N ILE A 182 1.01 -17.95 15.10
CA ILE A 182 0.11 -18.07 13.96
C ILE A 182 -0.98 -19.04 14.35
N PHE A 183 -2.24 -18.73 14.08
CA PHE A 183 -3.36 -19.61 14.29
C PHE A 183 -4.35 -19.54 13.14
N ASP A 184 -5.13 -20.60 13.00
CA ASP A 184 -6.19 -20.72 12.01
C ASP A 184 -7.27 -21.66 12.55
N LEU A 185 -8.53 -21.42 12.19
CA LEU A 185 -9.69 -22.17 12.62
C LEU A 185 -10.31 -22.92 11.45
N GLU A 186 -10.60 -24.19 11.66
CA GLU A 186 -11.55 -24.90 10.81
C GLU A 186 -12.89 -25.00 11.53
N THR A 187 -13.97 -24.73 10.80
CA THR A 187 -15.32 -24.63 11.35
C THR A 187 -16.31 -25.46 10.55
N GLU A 188 -17.42 -25.85 11.15
CA GLU A 188 -18.49 -26.58 10.44
C GLU A 188 -19.12 -25.75 9.31
N GLY A 189 -19.02 -24.42 9.39
CA GLY A 189 -19.50 -23.47 8.40
C GLY A 189 -19.23 -22.03 8.84
N LEU A 190 -19.73 -21.06 8.11
CA LEU A 190 -19.33 -19.66 8.27
C LEU A 190 -20.12 -18.86 9.33
N ASP A 191 -21.21 -19.40 9.87
CA ASP A 191 -22.06 -18.72 10.84
C ASP A 191 -21.78 -19.22 12.28
N PRO A 192 -21.08 -18.47 13.13
CA PRO A 192 -20.71 -18.91 14.47
C PRO A 192 -21.91 -19.06 15.43
N THR A 193 -23.09 -18.59 15.05
CA THR A 193 -24.31 -18.81 15.86
C THR A 193 -24.88 -20.20 15.69
N ARG A 194 -24.48 -20.93 14.64
CA ARG A 194 -24.98 -22.26 14.25
C ARG A 194 -23.87 -23.30 14.14
N HIS A 195 -22.68 -22.89 13.78
CA HIS A 195 -21.56 -23.75 13.45
C HIS A 195 -20.49 -23.70 14.54
N ARG A 196 -19.82 -24.81 14.77
CA ARG A 196 -18.79 -24.99 15.79
C ARG A 196 -17.40 -24.83 15.21
N ILE A 197 -16.44 -24.53 16.10
CA ILE A 197 -15.02 -24.69 15.81
C ILE A 197 -14.70 -26.19 15.89
N ILE A 198 -14.24 -26.79 14.82
CA ILE A 198 -13.87 -28.22 14.75
C ILE A 198 -12.38 -28.43 14.95
N GLU A 199 -11.55 -27.52 14.50
CA GLU A 199 -10.10 -27.58 14.69
C GLU A 199 -9.54 -26.18 15.00
N LEU A 200 -8.53 -26.17 15.88
CA LEU A 200 -7.67 -25.04 16.14
C LEU A 200 -6.25 -25.42 15.75
N GLY A 201 -5.75 -24.84 14.68
CA GLY A 201 -4.36 -24.95 14.29
C GLY A 201 -3.51 -23.85 14.90
N VAL A 202 -2.33 -24.19 15.40
CA VAL A 202 -1.38 -23.21 15.95
C VAL A 202 0.05 -23.50 15.52
N ARG A 203 0.83 -22.46 15.28
CA ARG A 203 2.23 -22.52 14.92
C ARG A 203 3.00 -21.34 15.52
N PHE A 204 4.24 -21.56 15.97
CA PHE A 204 5.17 -20.46 16.23
C PHE A 204 6.17 -20.33 15.06
N ASN A 205 6.54 -19.10 14.72
CA ASN A 205 7.44 -18.81 13.60
C ASN A 205 8.87 -19.29 13.83
N ARG A 206 9.27 -19.49 15.08
CA ARG A 206 10.60 -19.94 15.51
C ARG A 206 10.48 -20.94 16.67
N PRO A 207 11.54 -21.72 16.94
CA PRO A 207 11.55 -22.65 18.08
C PRO A 207 11.24 -21.95 19.41
N ILE A 208 10.46 -22.60 20.26
CA ILE A 208 10.09 -22.13 21.59
C ILE A 208 10.65 -23.07 22.66
N GLN A 209 10.86 -22.53 23.86
CA GLN A 209 11.33 -23.31 24.99
C GLN A 209 10.19 -24.19 25.52
N THR A 210 10.36 -25.49 25.43
CA THR A 210 9.47 -26.51 25.99
C THR A 210 10.15 -27.25 27.15
N LYS A 211 9.45 -28.15 27.79
CA LYS A 211 10.04 -29.04 28.81
C LYS A 211 11.18 -29.91 28.25
N ASN A 212 11.18 -30.15 26.95
CA ASN A 212 12.16 -30.98 26.24
C ASN A 212 13.27 -30.14 25.56
N GLY A 213 13.40 -28.84 25.91
CA GLY A 213 14.32 -27.92 25.30
C GLY A 213 13.68 -27.06 24.21
N LEU A 214 14.53 -26.43 23.38
CA LEU A 214 14.11 -25.58 22.30
C LEU A 214 13.59 -26.41 21.12
N GLN A 215 12.34 -26.25 20.74
CA GLN A 215 11.67 -27.05 19.71
C GLN A 215 10.79 -26.21 18.81
N GLU A 216 10.71 -26.57 17.53
CA GLU A 216 9.63 -26.11 16.67
C GLU A 216 8.28 -26.57 17.20
N TYR A 217 7.31 -25.69 17.20
CA TYR A 217 5.97 -25.98 17.70
C TYR A 217 4.92 -25.64 16.65
N GLN A 218 4.26 -26.68 16.21
CA GLN A 218 3.02 -26.60 15.45
C GLN A 218 2.10 -27.73 15.88
N GLN A 219 0.82 -27.45 16.10
CA GLN A 219 -0.12 -28.43 16.57
C GLN A 219 -1.54 -28.12 16.14
N ILE A 220 -2.35 -29.14 15.96
CA ILE A 220 -3.78 -29.07 15.73
C ILE A 220 -4.49 -29.66 16.95
N PHE A 221 -5.46 -28.89 17.46
CA PHE A 221 -6.37 -29.33 18.52
C PHE A 221 -7.75 -29.51 17.92
N LYS A 222 -8.40 -30.61 18.22
CA LYS A 222 -9.65 -31.01 17.58
C LYS A 222 -10.81 -31.04 18.55
N LEU A 223 -11.99 -30.67 18.04
CA LEU A 223 -13.24 -30.85 18.74
C LEU A 223 -13.47 -32.34 19.02
N LYS A 224 -13.86 -32.65 20.25
CA LYS A 224 -14.23 -34.00 20.72
C LYS A 224 -15.68 -34.00 21.16
N GLY A 225 -16.17 -35.19 21.55
CA GLY A 225 -17.51 -35.38 22.10
C GLY A 225 -18.47 -35.99 21.11
N LEU A 226 -19.40 -36.81 21.66
CA LEU A 226 -20.45 -37.49 20.90
C LEU A 226 -21.78 -36.76 21.06
N THR A 227 -22.04 -36.21 22.25
CA THR A 227 -23.26 -35.44 22.54
C THR A 227 -23.01 -33.93 22.31
N GLU A 228 -24.06 -33.18 22.15
CA GLU A 228 -23.94 -31.74 21.98
C GLU A 228 -23.34 -31.05 23.21
N GLU A 229 -23.67 -31.52 24.44
CA GLU A 229 -23.09 -30.99 25.69
C GLU A 229 -21.59 -31.31 25.79
N GLU A 230 -21.17 -32.48 25.36
CA GLU A 230 -19.74 -32.84 25.30
C GLU A 230 -19.01 -31.94 24.26
N LYS A 231 -19.60 -31.72 23.10
CA LYS A 231 -19.03 -30.82 22.08
C LYS A 231 -18.93 -29.40 22.60
N ASP A 232 -19.94 -28.88 23.28
CA ASP A 232 -19.91 -27.54 23.91
C ASP A 232 -18.75 -27.44 24.90
N PHE A 233 -18.57 -28.45 25.75
CA PHE A 233 -17.47 -28.48 26.70
C PHE A 233 -16.11 -28.48 25.99
N TYR A 234 -15.91 -29.36 25.01
CA TYR A 234 -14.63 -29.47 24.31
C TYR A 234 -14.35 -28.30 23.40
N GLU A 235 -15.36 -27.65 22.81
CA GLU A 235 -15.18 -26.42 22.05
C GLU A 235 -14.70 -25.28 22.94
N LEU A 236 -15.26 -25.14 24.14
CA LEU A 236 -14.78 -24.18 25.13
C LEU A 236 -13.33 -24.47 25.57
N GLU A 237 -12.96 -25.79 25.68
CA GLU A 237 -11.56 -26.16 25.97
C GLU A 237 -10.61 -25.79 24.83
N LEU A 238 -11.01 -25.90 23.55
CA LEU A 238 -10.19 -25.41 22.44
C LEU A 238 -9.88 -23.91 22.57
N ILE A 239 -10.87 -23.10 22.90
CA ILE A 239 -10.68 -21.66 23.13
C ILE A 239 -9.76 -21.42 24.33
N LYS A 240 -9.94 -22.16 25.41
CA LYS A 240 -9.05 -22.09 26.60
C LYS A 240 -7.61 -22.49 26.27
N ILE A 241 -7.40 -23.48 25.41
CA ILE A 241 -6.06 -23.87 24.94
C ILE A 241 -5.38 -22.69 24.23
N MET A 242 -6.08 -21.99 23.33
CA MET A 242 -5.54 -20.80 22.67
C MET A 242 -5.10 -19.74 23.68
N LEU A 243 -5.96 -19.42 24.67
CA LEU A 243 -5.65 -18.45 25.73
C LEU A 243 -4.45 -18.91 26.58
N LYS A 244 -4.38 -20.20 26.88
CA LYS A 244 -3.28 -20.80 27.64
C LYS A 244 -1.95 -20.75 26.90
N LEU A 245 -1.95 -21.00 25.60
CA LEU A 245 -0.75 -20.88 24.77
C LEU A 245 -0.23 -19.43 24.75
N ILE A 246 -1.12 -18.44 24.62
CA ILE A 246 -0.76 -17.04 24.70
C ILE A 246 -0.17 -16.70 26.09
N GLN A 247 -0.79 -17.16 27.17
CA GLN A 247 -0.34 -16.93 28.55
C GLN A 247 1.05 -17.52 28.79
N VAL A 248 1.28 -18.77 28.35
CA VAL A 248 2.52 -19.51 28.64
C VAL A 248 3.69 -18.98 27.80
N PHE A 249 3.50 -18.85 26.50
CA PHE A 249 4.58 -18.51 25.56
C PHE A 249 4.75 -17.02 25.34
N ARG A 250 3.76 -16.22 25.73
CA ARG A 250 3.81 -14.73 25.67
C ARG A 250 4.32 -14.22 24.33
N PRO A 251 3.68 -14.57 23.19
CA PRO A 251 4.11 -14.12 21.87
C PRO A 251 4.11 -12.59 21.78
N ASP A 252 4.99 -12.04 20.96
CA ASP A 252 5.02 -10.60 20.69
C ASP A 252 3.89 -10.20 19.76
N ILE A 253 3.59 -11.10 18.81
CA ILE A 253 2.57 -10.91 17.79
C ILE A 253 1.71 -12.18 17.70
N ILE A 254 0.42 -11.99 17.50
CA ILE A 254 -0.49 -13.06 17.05
C ILE A 254 -1.02 -12.64 15.68
N THR A 255 -1.01 -13.57 14.73
CA THR A 255 -1.48 -13.34 13.37
C THR A 255 -2.31 -14.49 12.84
N ALA A 256 -3.26 -14.15 11.97
CA ALA A 256 -4.00 -15.06 11.13
C ALA A 256 -4.21 -14.40 9.75
N HIS A 257 -4.75 -15.11 8.78
CA HIS A 257 -5.11 -14.53 7.49
C HIS A 257 -6.61 -14.25 7.43
N ASN A 258 -7.03 -13.01 7.48
CA ASN A 258 -8.40 -12.54 7.73
C ASN A 258 -8.88 -12.76 9.17
N GLY A 259 -7.94 -12.90 10.10
CA GLY A 259 -8.24 -13.22 11.49
C GLY A 259 -9.08 -12.17 12.21
N GLU A 260 -8.95 -10.90 11.89
CA GLU A 260 -9.73 -9.83 12.51
C GLU A 260 -11.22 -9.89 12.15
N ASN A 261 -11.55 -10.30 10.91
CA ASN A 261 -12.92 -10.34 10.43
C ASN A 261 -13.55 -11.75 10.52
N PHE A 262 -12.74 -12.80 10.68
CA PHE A 262 -13.24 -14.17 10.76
C PHE A 262 -12.85 -14.84 12.09
N ASP A 263 -11.61 -15.25 12.29
CA ASP A 263 -11.23 -16.13 13.41
C ASP A 263 -11.53 -15.53 14.78
N TRP A 264 -11.10 -14.27 15.04
CA TRP A 264 -11.37 -13.62 16.31
C TRP A 264 -12.87 -13.35 16.52
N TRP A 265 -13.58 -12.98 15.47
CA TRP A 265 -15.02 -12.79 15.54
C TRP A 265 -15.73 -14.11 15.82
N PHE A 266 -15.32 -15.19 15.15
CA PHE A 266 -15.87 -16.51 15.34
C PHE A 266 -15.69 -17.00 16.78
N ILE A 267 -14.48 -16.93 17.33
CA ILE A 267 -14.17 -17.27 18.73
C ILE A 267 -15.08 -16.49 19.68
N MET A 268 -15.22 -15.18 19.48
CA MET A 268 -16.00 -14.31 20.36
C MET A 268 -17.50 -14.66 20.36
N GLU A 269 -18.05 -14.91 19.17
CA GLU A 269 -19.46 -15.31 19.06
C GLU A 269 -19.69 -16.73 19.60
N ARG A 270 -18.75 -17.66 19.38
CA ARG A 270 -18.85 -19.00 19.97
C ARG A 270 -18.82 -18.96 21.50
N CYS A 271 -17.99 -18.13 22.10
CA CYS A 271 -18.03 -17.93 23.55
C CYS A 271 -19.43 -17.56 24.04
N LYS A 272 -20.15 -16.68 23.35
CA LYS A 272 -21.53 -16.30 23.72
C LYS A 272 -22.50 -17.47 23.60
N GLN A 273 -22.39 -18.28 22.54
CA GLN A 273 -23.21 -19.46 22.37
C GLN A 273 -22.94 -20.51 23.46
N LEU A 274 -21.70 -20.56 23.95
CA LEU A 274 -21.25 -21.46 25.03
C LEU A 274 -21.50 -20.89 26.45
N GLY A 275 -22.29 -19.83 26.56
CA GLY A 275 -22.74 -19.24 27.85
C GLY A 275 -21.70 -18.40 28.60
N THR A 276 -20.68 -17.90 27.92
CA THR A 276 -19.66 -17.00 28.48
C THR A 276 -19.31 -15.91 27.48
N THR A 277 -18.34 -15.07 27.81
CA THR A 277 -17.72 -14.12 26.88
C THR A 277 -16.20 -14.30 26.84
N ILE A 278 -15.55 -13.94 25.72
CA ILE A 278 -14.10 -14.02 25.67
C ILE A 278 -13.45 -13.09 26.69
N GLU A 279 -14.10 -11.96 27.01
CA GLU A 279 -13.69 -11.00 28.01
C GLU A 279 -13.63 -11.65 29.41
N GLU A 280 -14.68 -12.34 29.82
CA GLU A 280 -14.76 -13.03 31.12
C GLU A 280 -13.77 -14.20 31.17
N LEU A 281 -13.76 -15.03 30.14
CA LEU A 281 -12.92 -16.21 30.07
C LEU A 281 -11.42 -15.85 30.15
N SER A 282 -11.01 -14.83 29.42
CA SER A 282 -9.60 -14.45 29.30
C SER A 282 -9.01 -13.78 30.53
N GLN A 283 -9.84 -13.18 31.43
CA GLN A 283 -9.36 -12.59 32.68
C GLN A 283 -8.57 -13.57 33.55
N ASN A 284 -8.94 -14.85 33.52
CA ASN A 284 -8.25 -15.92 34.26
C ASN A 284 -6.82 -16.19 33.74
N TYR A 285 -6.51 -15.75 32.52
CA TYR A 285 -5.21 -15.96 31.89
C TYR A 285 -4.33 -14.73 31.88
N PHE A 286 -4.92 -13.53 31.99
CA PHE A 286 -4.19 -12.26 31.83
C PHE A 286 -4.29 -11.34 33.07
N ASN A 287 -4.25 -11.89 34.25
CA ASN A 287 -4.24 -11.15 35.53
C ASN A 287 -5.39 -10.13 35.66
N GLY A 288 -6.60 -10.52 35.23
CA GLY A 288 -7.77 -9.66 35.25
C GLY A 288 -7.91 -8.72 34.05
N GLU A 289 -6.96 -8.67 33.15
CA GLU A 289 -7.12 -8.02 31.85
C GLU A 289 -7.84 -8.96 30.87
N SER A 290 -8.51 -8.41 29.84
CA SER A 290 -9.33 -9.21 28.95
C SER A 290 -8.96 -9.06 27.47
N VAL A 291 -9.14 -10.15 26.73
CA VAL A 291 -9.21 -10.10 25.26
C VAL A 291 -10.54 -9.46 24.87
N ARG A 292 -10.53 -8.53 23.94
CA ARG A 292 -11.76 -7.82 23.51
C ARG A 292 -11.58 -7.16 22.14
N LYS A 293 -12.68 -6.79 21.52
CA LYS A 293 -12.64 -5.86 20.37
C LYS A 293 -12.49 -4.41 20.84
N ASN A 294 -11.87 -3.60 20.02
CA ASN A 294 -11.86 -2.15 20.22
C ASN A 294 -13.30 -1.62 20.02
N ASN A 295 -13.69 -0.64 20.84
CA ASN A 295 -15.01 0.00 20.75
C ASN A 295 -15.15 0.95 19.54
N ARG A 296 -14.09 1.17 18.79
CA ARG A 296 -14.06 2.02 17.61
C ARG A 296 -13.46 1.27 16.45
N GLU A 297 -14.03 1.50 15.28
CA GLU A 297 -13.46 0.99 14.04
C GLU A 297 -12.04 1.52 13.82
N THR A 298 -11.19 0.65 13.39
CA THR A 298 -9.85 0.94 12.90
C THR A 298 -9.91 1.10 11.40
N ILE A 299 -9.25 2.11 10.88
CA ILE A 299 -9.22 2.43 9.45
C ILE A 299 -7.97 1.83 8.84
N LEU A 300 -8.15 0.94 7.87
CA LEU A 300 -7.10 0.41 7.01
C LEU A 300 -7.04 1.25 5.73
N LYS A 301 -5.90 1.86 5.44
CA LYS A 301 -5.66 2.65 4.22
C LYS A 301 -5.04 1.78 3.14
N LEU A 302 -5.76 1.65 2.01
CA LEU A 302 -5.40 0.85 0.84
C LEU A 302 -5.27 1.78 -0.38
N GLY A 303 -4.11 2.43 -0.54
CA GLY A 303 -3.95 3.39 -1.63
C GLY A 303 -5.05 4.47 -1.59
N GLY A 304 -5.96 4.48 -2.56
CA GLY A 304 -7.13 5.37 -2.63
C GLY A 304 -8.34 4.89 -1.84
N GLU A 305 -8.38 3.62 -1.43
CA GLU A 305 -9.51 3.00 -0.76
C GLU A 305 -9.35 2.96 0.77
N ILE A 306 -10.47 2.79 1.45
CA ILE A 306 -10.54 2.73 2.90
C ILE A 306 -11.39 1.52 3.28
N GLU A 307 -10.83 0.65 4.10
CA GLU A 307 -11.58 -0.40 4.79
C GLU A 307 -11.63 -0.12 6.27
N THR A 308 -12.64 -0.63 6.95
CA THR A 308 -12.77 -0.52 8.40
C THR A 308 -12.96 -1.90 9.02
N PHE A 309 -12.42 -2.08 10.23
CA PHE A 309 -12.59 -3.29 11.01
C PHE A 309 -12.49 -2.97 12.51
N TYR A 310 -13.02 -3.85 13.34
CA TYR A 310 -12.86 -3.78 14.79
C TYR A 310 -11.63 -4.57 15.22
N GLN A 311 -10.61 -3.84 15.68
CA GLN A 311 -9.35 -4.43 16.08
C GLN A 311 -9.45 -5.24 17.35
N THR A 312 -8.89 -6.44 17.34
CA THR A 312 -8.75 -7.28 18.53
C THR A 312 -7.61 -6.77 19.41
N ILE A 313 -7.85 -6.75 20.71
CA ILE A 313 -6.87 -6.36 21.74
C ILE A 313 -6.63 -7.59 22.61
N VAL A 314 -5.38 -8.03 22.67
CA VAL A 314 -4.91 -9.09 23.56
C VAL A 314 -3.88 -8.47 24.49
N PRO A 315 -3.98 -8.65 25.82
CA PRO A 315 -3.06 -8.05 26.79
C PRO A 315 -1.59 -8.40 26.47
N SER A 316 -0.75 -7.38 26.49
CA SER A 316 0.71 -7.44 26.25
C SER A 316 1.13 -7.99 24.88
N THR A 317 0.22 -8.15 23.93
CA THR A 317 0.49 -8.78 22.63
C THR A 317 -0.07 -7.93 21.49
N ILE A 318 0.65 -7.85 20.39
CA ILE A 318 0.20 -7.17 19.17
C ILE A 318 -0.60 -8.16 18.31
N ILE A 319 -1.71 -7.70 17.77
CA ILE A 319 -2.47 -8.45 16.77
C ILE A 319 -2.17 -7.86 15.39
N THR A 320 -1.78 -8.72 14.45
CA THR A 320 -1.67 -8.38 13.04
C THR A 320 -2.60 -9.29 12.22
N ASP A 321 -2.96 -8.84 11.04
CA ASP A 321 -3.69 -9.62 10.06
C ASP A 321 -2.89 -9.63 8.75
N SER A 322 -2.47 -10.81 8.32
CA SER A 322 -1.65 -10.94 7.12
C SER A 322 -2.41 -10.53 5.86
N LEU A 323 -3.75 -10.64 5.83
CA LEU A 323 -4.59 -10.15 4.74
C LEU A 323 -4.47 -8.62 4.58
N HIS A 324 -4.43 -7.87 5.69
CA HIS A 324 -4.27 -6.43 5.64
C HIS A 324 -2.95 -5.99 5.01
N ALA A 325 -1.86 -6.71 5.33
CA ALA A 325 -0.55 -6.45 4.73
C ALA A 325 -0.53 -6.78 3.23
N VAL A 326 -1.18 -7.89 2.84
CA VAL A 326 -1.34 -8.29 1.44
C VAL A 326 -2.16 -7.28 0.65
N ARG A 327 -3.32 -6.83 1.16
CA ARG A 327 -4.16 -5.83 0.50
C ARG A 327 -3.43 -4.50 0.28
N ARG A 328 -2.59 -4.10 1.23
CA ARG A 328 -1.73 -2.92 1.04
C ARG A 328 -0.69 -3.12 -0.05
N ALA A 329 -0.15 -4.32 -0.20
CA ALA A 329 0.75 -4.65 -1.30
C ALA A 329 0.01 -4.72 -2.64
N GLN A 330 -1.18 -5.30 -2.66
CA GLN A 330 -2.08 -5.37 -3.83
C GLN A 330 -2.42 -3.97 -4.35
N ALA A 331 -2.71 -3.02 -3.48
CA ALA A 331 -2.97 -1.63 -3.87
C ALA A 331 -1.78 -0.94 -4.56
N LEU A 332 -0.59 -1.51 -4.49
CA LEU A 332 0.65 -1.02 -5.12
C LEU A 332 1.13 -1.91 -6.28
N ASP A 333 0.48 -3.04 -6.50
CA ASP A 333 0.86 -4.03 -7.51
C ASP A 333 -0.37 -4.48 -8.30
N SER A 334 -0.58 -3.85 -9.45
CA SER A 334 -1.71 -4.13 -10.34
C SER A 334 -1.74 -5.57 -10.90
N ASN A 335 -0.65 -6.33 -10.78
CA ASN A 335 -0.62 -7.73 -11.22
C ASN A 335 -1.12 -8.70 -10.13
N MET A 336 -1.32 -8.21 -8.90
CA MET A 336 -1.87 -9.01 -7.81
C MET A 336 -3.39 -8.89 -7.80
N GLU A 337 -4.07 -9.80 -8.48
CA GLU A 337 -5.53 -9.74 -8.68
C GLU A 337 -6.33 -10.03 -7.41
N ARG A 338 -5.82 -10.90 -6.52
CA ARG A 338 -6.53 -11.39 -5.34
C ARG A 338 -5.63 -11.33 -4.10
N ALA A 339 -6.26 -11.30 -2.93
CA ALA A 339 -5.56 -11.20 -1.64
C ALA A 339 -5.75 -12.45 -0.75
N ASP A 340 -6.49 -13.47 -1.21
CA ASP A 340 -6.65 -14.72 -0.44
C ASP A 340 -5.33 -15.49 -0.34
N LEU A 341 -5.18 -16.24 0.76
CA LEU A 341 -3.93 -16.92 1.12
C LEU A 341 -3.41 -17.82 -0.01
N LYS A 342 -4.28 -18.62 -0.62
CA LYS A 342 -3.91 -19.59 -1.66
C LYS A 342 -3.44 -18.90 -2.95
N TYR A 343 -4.03 -17.79 -3.32
CA TYR A 343 -3.59 -16.99 -4.46
C TYR A 343 -2.25 -16.32 -4.18
N VAL A 344 -2.12 -15.65 -3.04
CA VAL A 344 -0.94 -14.87 -2.69
C VAL A 344 0.30 -15.74 -2.54
N THR A 345 0.16 -16.94 -1.98
CA THR A 345 1.29 -17.87 -1.85
C THR A 345 1.79 -18.36 -3.21
N LYS A 346 0.89 -18.62 -4.17
CA LYS A 346 1.25 -18.96 -5.56
C LYS A 346 1.90 -17.76 -6.26
N TYR A 347 1.26 -16.59 -6.20
CA TYR A 347 1.77 -15.34 -6.78
C TYR A 347 3.18 -15.02 -6.26
N SER A 348 3.38 -15.17 -4.98
CA SER A 348 4.65 -14.89 -4.29
C SER A 348 5.68 -16.03 -4.40
N LYS A 349 5.34 -17.15 -5.02
CA LYS A 349 6.17 -18.36 -5.12
C LYS A 349 6.59 -18.92 -3.75
N ILE A 350 5.69 -18.85 -2.78
CA ILE A 350 5.88 -19.34 -1.42
C ILE A 350 5.38 -20.79 -1.29
N VAL A 351 4.39 -21.18 -2.08
CA VAL A 351 3.71 -22.47 -2.00
C VAL A 351 4.69 -23.65 -2.02
N LYS A 352 4.46 -24.64 -1.12
CA LYS A 352 5.21 -25.90 -1.11
C LYS A 352 4.84 -26.77 -2.32
N PRO A 353 5.78 -27.60 -2.84
CA PRO A 353 5.46 -28.54 -3.92
C PRO A 353 4.32 -29.53 -3.56
N ASN A 354 4.29 -29.99 -2.32
CA ASN A 354 3.33 -30.96 -1.80
C ASN A 354 2.19 -30.31 -0.98
N ARG A 355 1.79 -29.10 -1.35
CA ARG A 355 0.69 -28.38 -0.73
C ARG A 355 -0.64 -29.11 -0.93
N VAL A 356 -1.32 -29.45 0.16
CA VAL A 356 -2.65 -30.06 0.12
C VAL A 356 -3.73 -28.97 -0.08
N TYR A 357 -4.57 -29.16 -1.08
CA TYR A 357 -5.71 -28.29 -1.35
C TYR A 357 -7.03 -29.05 -1.10
N MET A 358 -8.05 -28.34 -0.61
CA MET A 358 -9.34 -28.91 -0.28
C MET A 358 -10.48 -27.98 -0.73
N PRO A 359 -11.62 -28.53 -1.21
CA PRO A 359 -12.81 -27.71 -1.43
C PRO A 359 -13.31 -27.11 -0.11
N GLY A 360 -13.60 -25.80 -0.09
CA GLY A 360 -14.01 -25.12 1.13
C GLY A 360 -15.26 -25.70 1.80
N ASP A 361 -16.21 -26.15 0.99
CA ASP A 361 -17.44 -26.81 1.45
C ASP A 361 -17.25 -28.27 1.93
N LYS A 362 -16.05 -28.82 1.78
CA LYS A 362 -15.70 -30.19 2.15
C LYS A 362 -14.72 -30.28 3.33
N ILE A 363 -14.19 -29.17 3.79
CA ILE A 363 -13.17 -29.15 4.85
C ILE A 363 -13.71 -29.90 6.10
N ALA A 364 -14.86 -29.49 6.61
CA ALA A 364 -15.45 -30.07 7.79
C ALA A 364 -15.75 -31.59 7.61
N GLU A 365 -16.32 -31.97 6.46
CA GLU A 365 -16.63 -33.36 6.14
C GLU A 365 -15.37 -34.23 6.11
N VAL A 366 -14.32 -33.77 5.44
CA VAL A 366 -13.08 -34.55 5.27
C VAL A 366 -12.28 -34.57 6.55
N SER A 367 -12.07 -33.42 7.21
CA SER A 367 -11.23 -33.32 8.41
C SER A 367 -11.75 -34.13 9.63
N THR A 368 -13.04 -34.39 9.68
CA THR A 368 -13.67 -35.20 10.75
C THR A 368 -13.88 -36.66 10.36
N ASP A 369 -13.57 -37.04 9.11
CA ASP A 369 -13.82 -38.40 8.60
C ASP A 369 -12.71 -39.35 9.00
N LEU A 370 -13.05 -40.30 9.89
CA LEU A 370 -12.17 -41.39 10.35
C LEU A 370 -12.40 -42.71 9.62
N GLU A 371 -13.52 -42.86 8.94
CA GLU A 371 -13.99 -44.14 8.37
C GLU A 371 -13.60 -44.29 6.91
N LYS A 372 -13.83 -43.28 6.09
CA LYS A 372 -13.47 -43.32 4.67
C LYS A 372 -11.96 -43.35 4.50
N ARG A 373 -11.53 -43.91 3.38
CA ARG A 373 -10.12 -43.95 2.99
C ARG A 373 -9.86 -43.06 1.79
N TYR A 374 -8.77 -42.33 1.85
CA TYR A 374 -8.33 -41.41 0.81
C TYR A 374 -6.97 -41.88 0.32
N ALA A 375 -6.77 -41.89 -0.98
CA ALA A 375 -5.47 -42.08 -1.58
C ALA A 375 -4.76 -40.73 -1.62
N TYR A 376 -3.56 -40.66 -1.03
CA TYR A 376 -2.78 -39.41 -0.87
C TYR A 376 -1.36 -39.60 -1.39
N ASN A 377 -0.83 -38.61 -2.10
CA ASN A 377 0.53 -38.57 -2.59
C ASN A 377 1.32 -37.47 -1.87
N ASP A 378 2.35 -37.84 -1.11
CA ASP A 378 3.16 -36.89 -0.32
C ASP A 378 4.15 -36.08 -1.17
N ILE A 379 4.36 -36.41 -2.43
CA ILE A 379 5.29 -35.71 -3.34
C ILE A 379 4.67 -34.38 -3.84
N ASP A 380 3.41 -34.44 -4.24
CA ASP A 380 2.70 -33.31 -4.86
C ASP A 380 1.47 -32.83 -4.08
N GLY A 381 1.12 -33.53 -2.97
CA GLY A 381 -0.04 -33.18 -2.13
C GLY A 381 -1.38 -33.52 -2.75
N ASP A 382 -1.41 -34.32 -3.83
CA ASP A 382 -2.64 -34.72 -4.49
C ASP A 382 -3.36 -35.83 -3.71
N TRP A 383 -4.69 -35.83 -3.76
CA TRP A 383 -5.51 -36.81 -3.05
C TRP A 383 -6.88 -36.96 -3.67
N TYR A 384 -7.52 -38.14 -3.43
CA TYR A 384 -8.89 -38.43 -3.86
C TYR A 384 -9.53 -39.43 -2.91
N LEU A 385 -10.87 -39.48 -2.88
CA LEU A 385 -11.61 -40.45 -2.12
C LEU A 385 -11.46 -41.85 -2.79
N TYR A 386 -10.97 -42.84 -2.05
CA TYR A 386 -10.94 -44.20 -2.51
C TYR A 386 -12.26 -44.93 -2.13
N ASN A 387 -12.92 -45.53 -3.11
CA ASN A 387 -14.09 -46.40 -2.88
C ASN A 387 -14.14 -47.49 -3.96
N ALA A 388 -13.84 -48.74 -3.54
CA ALA A 388 -13.77 -49.89 -4.44
C ALA A 388 -15.11 -50.20 -5.13
N ASN A 389 -16.25 -49.70 -4.59
CA ASN A 389 -17.60 -50.08 -5.03
C ASN A 389 -18.21 -49.08 -6.05
N VAL A 390 -17.51 -48.02 -6.42
CA VAL A 390 -18.01 -47.00 -7.38
C VAL A 390 -17.24 -47.04 -8.70
N PRO A 391 -17.89 -46.71 -9.84
CA PRO A 391 -17.16 -46.53 -11.08
C PRO A 391 -16.13 -45.40 -10.93
N SER A 392 -14.91 -45.62 -11.46
CA SER A 392 -13.87 -44.60 -11.47
C SER A 392 -14.28 -43.44 -12.35
N VAL A 393 -14.17 -42.22 -11.82
CA VAL A 393 -14.40 -40.99 -12.57
C VAL A 393 -13.05 -40.50 -13.09
N ASP A 394 -12.78 -40.65 -14.40
CA ASP A 394 -11.46 -40.42 -15.00
C ASP A 394 -11.20 -38.98 -15.46
N SER A 395 -12.05 -38.03 -15.14
CA SER A 395 -11.82 -36.63 -15.56
C SER A 395 -11.20 -35.81 -14.41
N PHE A 396 -9.87 -35.83 -14.36
CA PHE A 396 -9.10 -35.01 -13.42
C PHE A 396 -8.55 -33.77 -14.11
N THR A 397 -9.10 -32.61 -13.83
CA THR A 397 -8.46 -31.31 -14.12
C THR A 397 -7.93 -30.72 -12.81
N LYS A 398 -6.63 -30.75 -12.60
CA LYS A 398 -5.94 -29.93 -11.60
C LYS A 398 -6.15 -28.46 -11.96
N GLY A 399 -7.18 -27.84 -11.44
CA GLY A 399 -7.44 -26.42 -11.64
C GLY A 399 -8.13 -25.80 -10.45
N MET A 400 -7.60 -24.68 -9.94
CA MET A 400 -8.42 -23.77 -9.18
C MET A 400 -9.41 -23.15 -10.14
N SER A 401 -10.66 -23.59 -10.12
CA SER A 401 -11.73 -22.80 -10.72
C SER A 401 -12.10 -21.69 -9.74
N SER A 402 -12.73 -20.65 -10.23
CA SER A 402 -13.37 -19.61 -9.40
C SER A 402 -14.41 -20.15 -8.42
N LYS A 403 -14.74 -21.44 -8.51
CA LYS A 403 -15.70 -22.18 -7.67
C LYS A 403 -15.04 -23.15 -6.68
N GLY A 404 -13.69 -23.19 -6.57
CA GLY A 404 -12.95 -24.07 -5.65
C GLY A 404 -12.48 -25.38 -6.29
N PHE A 405 -11.89 -26.28 -5.45
CA PHE A 405 -11.43 -27.59 -5.86
C PHE A 405 -12.57 -28.59 -5.91
N THR A 406 -12.48 -29.54 -6.81
CA THR A 406 -13.43 -30.66 -6.89
C THR A 406 -12.78 -31.90 -6.27
N MET A 407 -13.48 -32.58 -5.38
CA MET A 407 -13.07 -33.85 -4.83
C MET A 407 -13.46 -35.02 -5.76
N TYR A 408 -12.51 -35.87 -6.04
CA TYR A 408 -12.74 -37.05 -6.91
C TYR A 408 -12.84 -38.35 -6.13
N THR A 409 -13.56 -39.29 -6.71
CA THR A 409 -13.68 -40.66 -6.17
C THR A 409 -13.14 -41.64 -7.21
N ARG A 410 -12.25 -42.55 -6.77
CA ARG A 410 -11.68 -43.58 -7.64
C ARG A 410 -11.79 -44.95 -6.96
N ASN A 411 -11.91 -46.02 -7.73
CA ASN A 411 -11.96 -47.38 -7.28
C ASN A 411 -10.61 -48.11 -7.30
N TYR A 412 -9.53 -47.37 -7.55
CA TYR A 412 -8.16 -47.89 -7.56
C TYR A 412 -7.22 -46.93 -6.80
N ILE A 413 -6.07 -47.43 -6.41
CA ILE A 413 -4.98 -46.65 -5.82
C ILE A 413 -3.90 -46.51 -6.88
N ALA A 414 -3.56 -45.28 -7.25
CA ALA A 414 -2.50 -44.97 -8.21
C ALA A 414 -1.10 -45.22 -7.61
N ASP A 415 -0.12 -45.53 -8.45
CA ASP A 415 1.27 -45.66 -8.02
C ASP A 415 1.79 -44.43 -7.31
N GLY A 416 2.46 -44.60 -6.19
CA GLY A 416 2.97 -43.49 -5.36
C GLY A 416 1.94 -42.88 -4.39
N TYR A 417 0.74 -43.45 -4.31
CA TYR A 417 -0.28 -43.04 -3.35
C TYR A 417 -0.38 -44.04 -2.20
N GLU A 418 -0.62 -43.56 -1.01
CA GLU A 418 -0.93 -44.34 0.19
C GLU A 418 -2.35 -44.07 0.68
N LEU A 419 -2.92 -45.05 1.39
CA LEU A 419 -4.25 -44.90 1.98
C LEU A 419 -4.17 -44.25 3.35
N VAL A 420 -4.86 -43.08 3.47
CA VAL A 420 -4.95 -42.32 4.70
C VAL A 420 -6.41 -42.06 5.10
N THR A 421 -6.63 -41.52 6.30
CA THR A 421 -7.94 -41.04 6.74
C THR A 421 -8.21 -39.63 6.23
N GLY A 422 -9.47 -39.21 6.22
CA GLY A 422 -9.82 -37.81 5.95
C GLY A 422 -9.21 -36.86 6.96
N GLU A 423 -9.17 -37.26 8.21
CA GLU A 423 -8.47 -36.51 9.27
C GLU A 423 -6.99 -36.22 8.93
N TYR A 424 -6.27 -37.16 8.34
CA TYR A 424 -4.88 -36.95 7.91
C TYR A 424 -4.79 -35.86 6.85
N ILE A 425 -5.68 -35.87 5.85
CA ILE A 425 -5.74 -34.85 4.79
C ILE A 425 -6.06 -33.48 5.38
N GLY A 426 -7.05 -33.39 6.27
CA GLY A 426 -7.42 -32.14 6.97
C GLY A 426 -6.25 -31.59 7.79
N ASN A 427 -5.55 -32.45 8.54
CA ASN A 427 -4.37 -32.03 9.28
C ASN A 427 -3.28 -31.46 8.37
N ARG A 428 -2.97 -32.10 7.24
CA ARG A 428 -1.99 -31.61 6.27
C ARG A 428 -2.42 -30.27 5.70
N TYR A 429 -3.68 -30.13 5.35
CA TYR A 429 -4.24 -28.88 4.83
C TYR A 429 -4.06 -27.72 5.82
N LEU A 430 -4.49 -27.89 7.08
CA LEU A 430 -4.40 -26.85 8.11
C LEU A 430 -2.93 -26.51 8.48
N LEU A 431 -2.04 -27.51 8.55
CA LEU A 431 -0.61 -27.27 8.77
C LEU A 431 0.04 -26.49 7.64
N ASP A 432 -0.41 -26.70 6.40
CA ASP A 432 0.06 -25.91 5.26
C ASP A 432 -0.46 -24.49 5.30
N ASP A 433 -1.73 -24.26 5.68
CA ASP A 433 -2.30 -22.90 5.86
C ASP A 433 -1.54 -22.12 6.93
N LEU A 434 -1.25 -22.73 8.08
CA LEU A 434 -0.44 -22.11 9.13
C LEU A 434 0.96 -21.72 8.65
N TRP A 435 1.62 -22.62 7.90
CA TRP A 435 2.94 -22.37 7.36
C TRP A 435 2.91 -21.24 6.32
N GLU A 436 1.93 -21.27 5.43
CA GLU A 436 1.74 -20.25 4.40
C GLU A 436 1.42 -18.88 5.02
N CYS A 437 0.54 -18.84 6.02
CA CYS A 437 0.22 -17.62 6.76
C CYS A 437 1.48 -17.00 7.42
N ASP A 438 2.34 -17.81 8.08
CA ASP A 438 3.61 -17.36 8.64
C ASP A 438 4.53 -16.75 7.57
N LYS A 439 4.64 -17.39 6.40
CA LYS A 439 5.50 -16.91 5.31
C LYS A 439 4.94 -15.64 4.64
N VAL A 440 3.63 -15.56 4.48
CA VAL A 440 2.94 -14.36 3.97
C VAL A 440 3.09 -13.20 4.95
N GLU A 441 2.84 -13.43 6.23
CA GLU A 441 3.04 -12.44 7.29
C GLU A 441 4.49 -11.90 7.27
N HIS A 442 5.47 -12.80 7.28
CA HIS A 442 6.87 -12.40 7.20
C HIS A 442 7.18 -11.59 5.94
N ARG A 443 6.68 -12.03 4.77
CA ARG A 443 6.97 -11.36 3.49
C ARG A 443 6.42 -9.95 3.43
N TYR A 444 5.17 -9.77 3.84
CA TYR A 444 4.46 -8.51 3.61
C TYR A 444 4.55 -7.55 4.81
N ASN A 445 4.60 -8.04 6.05
CA ASN A 445 4.73 -7.20 7.23
C ASN A 445 6.16 -6.81 7.61
N THR A 446 7.19 -7.44 7.03
CA THR A 446 8.59 -7.02 7.24
C THR A 446 8.82 -5.54 6.88
N THR A 447 8.17 -5.04 5.82
CA THR A 447 8.27 -3.62 5.45
C THR A 447 7.68 -2.71 6.53
N ASN A 448 6.53 -3.07 7.10
CA ASN A 448 5.92 -2.33 8.21
C ASN A 448 6.78 -2.38 9.48
N PHE A 449 7.38 -3.53 9.80
CA PHE A 449 8.34 -3.68 10.89
C PHE A 449 9.54 -2.72 10.73
N LEU A 450 10.16 -2.70 9.55
CA LEU A 450 11.30 -1.83 9.27
C LEU A 450 10.92 -0.34 9.33
N ILE A 451 9.74 0.04 8.82
CA ILE A 451 9.22 1.41 8.90
C ILE A 451 8.95 1.79 10.35
N CYS A 452 8.34 0.91 11.14
CA CYS A 452 8.01 1.17 12.54
C CYS A 452 9.23 1.47 13.40
N LYS A 453 10.40 0.90 13.08
CA LYS A 453 11.67 1.22 13.77
C LYS A 453 12.06 2.70 13.68
N MET A 454 11.54 3.42 12.69
CA MET A 454 11.82 4.84 12.45
C MET A 454 10.68 5.76 12.91
N LEU A 455 9.50 5.22 13.18
CA LEU A 455 8.32 6.01 13.50
C LEU A 455 7.99 5.99 14.99
N PRO A 456 7.59 7.12 15.58
CA PRO A 456 7.08 7.16 16.95
C PRO A 456 5.60 6.72 17.01
N VAL A 457 5.30 5.54 16.49
CA VAL A 457 3.93 4.98 16.45
C VAL A 457 3.92 3.51 16.86
N PRO A 458 2.87 3.01 17.51
CA PRO A 458 2.71 1.58 17.76
C PRO A 458 2.66 0.77 16.47
N PHE A 459 3.21 -0.46 16.49
CA PHE A 459 3.33 -1.30 15.29
C PHE A 459 1.98 -1.59 14.64
N GLN A 460 0.97 -1.90 15.42
CA GLN A 460 -0.38 -2.16 14.96
C GLN A 460 -0.96 -0.96 14.18
N LYS A 461 -0.69 0.26 14.66
CA LYS A 461 -1.05 1.49 13.95
C LYS A 461 -0.19 1.69 12.69
N CYS A 462 1.09 1.34 12.73
CA CYS A 462 1.96 1.39 11.56
C CYS A 462 1.45 0.49 10.44
N CYS A 463 0.93 -0.71 10.77
CA CYS A 463 0.37 -1.64 9.80
C CYS A 463 -0.90 -1.13 9.10
N THR A 464 -1.66 -0.23 9.72
CA THR A 464 -2.96 0.23 9.20
C THR A 464 -2.96 1.65 8.65
N MET A 465 -2.01 2.49 9.08
CA MET A 465 -1.96 3.90 8.67
C MET A 465 -1.43 4.09 7.25
N GLY A 466 -1.97 5.08 6.53
CA GLY A 466 -1.44 5.49 5.24
C GLY A 466 -0.10 6.23 5.34
N THR A 467 0.61 6.31 4.22
CA THR A 467 1.95 6.92 4.13
C THR A 467 2.00 8.40 4.52
N ALA A 468 0.96 9.18 4.20
CA ALA A 468 0.83 10.57 4.67
C ALA A 468 0.78 10.65 6.21
N GLY A 469 0.18 9.65 6.87
CA GLY A 469 0.21 9.51 8.32
C GLY A 469 1.60 9.21 8.87
N GLN A 470 2.39 8.39 8.16
CA GLN A 470 3.77 8.09 8.53
C GLN A 470 4.63 9.35 8.51
N TRP A 471 4.60 10.12 7.41
CA TRP A 471 5.29 11.41 7.30
C TRP A 471 4.81 12.42 8.35
N LYS A 472 3.51 12.47 8.62
CA LYS A 472 2.97 13.30 9.71
C LYS A 472 3.59 12.95 11.06
N SER A 473 3.73 11.67 11.38
CA SER A 473 4.31 11.23 12.65
C SER A 473 5.78 11.63 12.80
N ILE A 474 6.55 11.53 11.71
CA ILE A 474 7.96 12.00 11.66
C ILE A 474 8.01 13.52 11.92
N MET A 475 7.22 14.29 11.18
CA MET A 475 7.28 15.75 11.26
C MET A 475 6.73 16.30 12.57
N LEU A 476 5.74 15.65 13.19
CA LEU A 476 5.26 16.02 14.52
C LEU A 476 6.31 15.75 15.60
N ALA A 477 7.01 14.63 15.53
CA ALA A 477 8.12 14.33 16.44
C ALA A 477 9.26 15.34 16.26
N TRP A 478 9.63 15.66 15.02
CA TRP A 478 10.62 16.67 14.70
C TRP A 478 10.25 18.04 15.24
N SER A 479 8.99 18.46 15.05
CA SER A 479 8.49 19.74 15.56
C SER A 479 8.48 19.79 17.09
N TYR A 480 8.15 18.68 17.75
CA TYR A 480 8.19 18.58 19.20
C TYR A 480 9.61 18.74 19.75
N GLU A 481 10.56 18.01 19.20
CA GLU A 481 11.96 17.98 19.64
C GLU A 481 12.66 19.33 19.41
N ASN A 482 12.34 20.00 18.31
CA ASN A 482 12.90 21.30 17.96
C ASN A 482 12.06 22.51 18.42
N ASN A 483 10.99 22.30 19.19
CA ASN A 483 10.08 23.35 19.68
C ASN A 483 9.45 24.20 18.57
N LEU A 484 9.14 23.62 17.44
CA LEU A 484 8.59 24.31 16.27
C LEU A 484 7.05 24.33 16.31
N ALA A 485 6.47 25.42 15.84
CA ALA A 485 5.05 25.50 15.57
C ALA A 485 4.65 24.51 14.46
N VAL A 486 3.40 24.02 14.52
CA VAL A 486 2.87 23.05 13.57
C VAL A 486 1.79 23.73 12.72
N PRO A 487 1.82 23.59 11.40
CA PRO A 487 0.83 24.22 10.53
C PRO A 487 -0.57 23.60 10.72
N MET A 488 -1.62 24.33 10.34
CA MET A 488 -2.97 23.78 10.28
C MET A 488 -3.11 22.79 9.12
N PHE A 489 -4.09 21.88 9.25
CA PHE A 489 -4.50 21.05 8.12
C PHE A 489 -5.03 21.93 6.99
N GLY A 490 -4.62 21.63 5.78
CA GLY A 490 -5.14 22.24 4.58
C GLY A 490 -6.37 21.51 4.02
N GLU A 491 -6.78 21.91 2.83
CA GLU A 491 -7.85 21.25 2.08
C GLU A 491 -7.24 20.49 0.91
N ASN A 492 -7.79 19.30 0.61
CA ASN A 492 -7.44 18.60 -0.61
C ASN A 492 -8.14 19.25 -1.79
N LYS A 493 -7.38 19.50 -2.84
CA LYS A 493 -7.88 19.98 -4.14
C LYS A 493 -7.24 19.13 -5.23
N SER A 494 -7.93 18.96 -6.33
CA SER A 494 -7.37 18.33 -7.51
C SER A 494 -6.26 19.19 -8.10
N PHE A 495 -5.22 18.57 -8.61
CA PHE A 495 -4.15 19.21 -9.37
C PHE A 495 -3.71 18.27 -10.49
N THR A 496 -3.06 18.81 -11.52
CA THR A 496 -2.63 18.03 -12.66
C THR A 496 -1.53 17.04 -12.24
N GLY A 497 -1.82 15.76 -12.38
CA GLY A 497 -0.94 14.64 -12.03
C GLY A 497 0.23 14.47 -12.99
N GLY A 498 0.78 13.26 -13.02
CA GLY A 498 1.82 12.87 -13.96
C GLY A 498 1.30 12.73 -15.40
N LEU A 499 2.20 12.42 -16.32
CA LEU A 499 1.88 12.11 -17.71
C LEU A 499 1.91 10.59 -17.92
N SER A 500 0.78 10.01 -18.32
CA SER A 500 0.72 8.66 -18.88
C SER A 500 0.20 8.74 -20.31
N ARG A 501 0.93 8.19 -21.25
CA ARG A 501 0.53 8.27 -22.65
C ARG A 501 0.99 7.03 -23.42
N LEU A 502 0.06 6.35 -24.05
CA LEU A 502 0.34 5.34 -25.05
C LEU A 502 0.57 6.05 -26.38
N LEU A 503 1.75 5.91 -26.92
CA LEU A 503 2.16 6.59 -28.16
C LEU A 503 2.09 5.68 -29.40
N LYS A 504 2.14 4.36 -29.19
CA LYS A 504 1.99 3.36 -30.27
C LYS A 504 1.21 2.15 -29.75
N VAL A 505 0.23 1.71 -30.51
CA VAL A 505 -0.60 0.53 -30.25
C VAL A 505 -0.13 -0.63 -31.13
N GLY A 506 -0.19 -1.85 -30.61
CA GLY A 506 0.14 -3.09 -31.35
C GLY A 506 1.38 -3.80 -30.82
N PHE A 507 1.77 -4.88 -31.50
CA PHE A 507 3.00 -5.63 -31.18
C PHE A 507 4.23 -4.87 -31.67
N VAL A 508 5.21 -4.70 -30.81
CA VAL A 508 6.46 -4.03 -31.12
C VAL A 508 7.62 -4.91 -30.68
N ASP A 509 8.50 -5.23 -31.59
CA ASP A 509 9.72 -5.98 -31.33
C ASP A 509 10.86 -5.06 -30.91
N ASN A 510 11.89 -5.64 -30.26
CA ASN A 510 13.13 -4.95 -29.88
C ASN A 510 12.89 -3.72 -28.99
N VAL A 511 12.00 -3.86 -27.98
CA VAL A 511 11.65 -2.77 -27.06
C VAL A 511 12.73 -2.59 -25.99
N ALA A 512 13.25 -1.35 -25.87
CA ALA A 512 14.08 -0.94 -24.75
C ALA A 512 13.26 -0.08 -23.76
N LYS A 513 13.27 -0.45 -22.50
CA LYS A 513 12.63 0.31 -21.43
C LYS A 513 13.64 1.20 -20.71
N PHE A 514 13.37 2.48 -20.65
CA PHE A 514 14.12 3.46 -19.87
C PHE A 514 13.24 4.00 -18.73
N ASP A 515 13.82 4.13 -17.55
CA ASP A 515 13.13 4.59 -16.35
C ASP A 515 13.99 5.55 -15.54
N TYR A 516 13.40 6.63 -15.06
CA TYR A 516 14.08 7.52 -14.14
C TYR A 516 14.15 6.90 -12.75
N ASN A 517 15.34 6.82 -12.20
CA ASN A 517 15.51 6.34 -10.84
C ASN A 517 14.91 7.32 -9.83
N SER A 518 13.81 6.91 -9.16
CA SER A 518 13.14 7.72 -8.14
C SER A 518 12.76 9.12 -8.65
N LEU A 519 12.07 9.22 -9.79
CA LEU A 519 11.79 10.49 -10.49
C LEU A 519 11.33 11.63 -9.57
N TYR A 520 10.22 11.50 -8.86
CA TYR A 520 9.67 12.57 -8.02
C TYR A 520 10.54 12.91 -6.81
N PRO A 521 11.10 11.96 -6.06
CA PRO A 521 12.09 12.25 -5.03
C PRO A 521 13.32 13.01 -5.56
N SER A 522 13.85 12.59 -6.71
CA SER A 522 15.02 13.24 -7.32
C SER A 522 14.70 14.66 -7.78
N ILE A 523 13.54 14.86 -8.41
CA ILE A 523 13.03 16.19 -8.77
C ILE A 523 12.94 17.07 -7.53
N THR A 524 12.34 16.59 -6.47
CA THR A 524 12.14 17.34 -5.23
C THR A 524 13.46 17.87 -4.66
N LEU A 525 14.49 17.01 -4.61
CA LEU A 525 15.81 17.39 -4.11
C LEU A 525 16.58 18.29 -5.08
N THR A 526 16.54 17.97 -6.39
CA THR A 526 17.30 18.71 -7.40
C THR A 526 16.85 20.17 -7.50
N TRP A 527 15.54 20.42 -7.39
CA TRP A 527 14.96 21.76 -7.49
C TRP A 527 14.55 22.36 -6.15
N ASP A 528 14.97 21.75 -5.03
CA ASP A 528 14.71 22.24 -3.65
C ASP A 528 13.22 22.56 -3.44
N ILE A 529 12.34 21.64 -3.90
CA ILE A 529 10.90 21.88 -3.86
C ILE A 529 10.37 21.65 -2.44
N SER A 530 10.19 22.73 -1.71
CA SER A 530 9.65 22.77 -0.35
C SER A 530 8.85 24.03 -0.12
N ASN A 531 8.05 24.05 0.94
CA ASN A 531 7.38 25.26 1.39
C ASN A 531 7.94 25.68 2.76
N PRO A 532 8.82 26.72 2.82
CA PRO A 532 9.39 27.19 4.09
C PRO A 532 8.36 27.70 5.10
N ALA A 533 7.16 28.07 4.63
CA ALA A 533 6.07 28.47 5.50
C ALA A 533 5.39 27.27 6.21
N LYS A 534 5.65 26.03 5.78
CA LYS A 534 5.11 24.82 6.40
C LYS A 534 6.18 23.93 7.03
N ASP A 535 7.39 23.95 6.48
CA ASP A 535 8.56 23.25 7.01
C ASP A 535 9.63 24.26 7.40
N LEU A 536 9.54 24.77 8.61
CA LEU A 536 10.35 25.88 9.13
C LEU A 536 11.86 25.62 9.07
N MET A 537 12.29 24.38 9.20
CA MET A 537 13.71 24.02 9.13
C MET A 537 14.12 23.39 7.81
N GLY A 538 13.19 23.16 6.88
CA GLY A 538 13.45 22.43 5.63
C GLY A 538 13.78 20.96 5.89
N ALA A 539 13.30 20.42 6.99
CA ALA A 539 13.65 19.06 7.46
C ALA A 539 13.17 17.98 6.52
N MET A 540 12.05 18.19 5.85
CA MET A 540 11.49 17.22 4.91
C MET A 540 12.44 16.89 3.76
N LEU A 541 13.20 17.86 3.24
CA LEU A 541 14.19 17.62 2.19
C LEU A 541 15.36 16.77 2.73
N TYR A 542 15.82 17.03 3.94
CA TYR A 542 16.88 16.21 4.56
C TYR A 542 16.41 14.79 4.85
N PHE A 543 15.17 14.60 5.32
CA PHE A 543 14.61 13.27 5.48
C PHE A 543 14.51 12.53 4.15
N LEU A 544 14.10 13.21 3.08
CA LEU A 544 14.02 12.62 1.75
C LEU A 544 15.42 12.24 1.23
N GLU A 545 16.38 13.12 1.36
CA GLU A 545 17.78 12.87 0.98
C GLU A 545 18.32 11.66 1.72
N TYR A 546 18.15 11.60 3.05
CA TYR A 546 18.54 10.44 3.86
C TYR A 546 17.93 9.14 3.34
N VAL A 547 16.62 9.14 3.07
CA VAL A 547 15.92 7.95 2.56
C VAL A 547 16.50 7.48 1.23
N LEU A 548 16.82 8.39 0.30
CA LEU A 548 17.42 8.04 -0.98
C LEU A 548 18.87 7.53 -0.83
N LEU A 549 19.65 8.16 0.02
CA LEU A 549 21.02 7.72 0.30
C LEU A 549 21.04 6.32 0.92
N GLN A 550 20.18 6.05 1.92
CA GLN A 550 20.07 4.71 2.51
C GLN A 550 19.60 3.68 1.48
N ARG A 551 18.66 4.04 0.62
CA ARG A 551 18.21 3.15 -0.47
C ARG A 551 19.36 2.74 -1.38
N GLU A 552 20.20 3.69 -1.79
CA GLU A 552 21.36 3.40 -2.65
C GLU A 552 22.42 2.55 -1.93
N LYS A 553 22.66 2.79 -0.63
CA LYS A 553 23.53 1.94 0.19
C LYS A 553 23.01 0.50 0.22
N TYR A 554 21.71 0.30 0.44
CA TYR A 554 21.10 -1.03 0.49
C TYR A 554 21.09 -1.72 -0.88
N LYS A 555 20.86 -1.01 -1.99
CA LYS A 555 20.98 -1.56 -3.34
C LYS A 555 22.42 -2.04 -3.63
N LYS A 556 23.43 -1.27 -3.22
CA LYS A 556 24.84 -1.67 -3.36
C LYS A 556 25.14 -2.91 -2.52
N GLY A 557 24.69 -2.94 -1.25
CA GLY A 557 24.83 -4.11 -0.37
C GLY A 557 24.19 -5.37 -0.96
N LYS A 558 22.92 -5.27 -1.44
CA LYS A 558 22.24 -6.37 -2.15
C LYS A 558 23.06 -6.90 -3.33
N LYS A 559 23.58 -6.01 -4.17
CA LYS A 559 24.38 -6.41 -5.35
C LYS A 559 25.68 -7.12 -4.95
N VAL A 560 26.34 -6.69 -3.86
CA VAL A 560 27.56 -7.35 -3.36
C VAL A 560 27.23 -8.71 -2.77
N ALA A 561 26.22 -8.80 -1.90
CA ALA A 561 25.78 -10.08 -1.31
C ALA A 561 25.33 -11.08 -2.38
N GLY A 562 24.56 -10.65 -3.38
CA GLY A 562 24.15 -11.48 -4.51
C GLY A 562 25.33 -12.05 -5.30
N LYS A 563 26.33 -11.21 -5.64
CA LYS A 563 27.54 -11.67 -6.32
C LYS A 563 28.32 -12.70 -5.52
N ASN A 564 28.46 -12.52 -4.19
CA ASN A 564 29.17 -13.47 -3.33
C ASN A 564 28.40 -14.79 -3.25
N LYS A 565 27.06 -14.72 -3.10
CA LYS A 565 26.19 -15.90 -3.13
C LYS A 565 26.34 -16.68 -4.44
N ASP A 566 26.30 -15.99 -5.59
CA ASP A 566 26.40 -16.62 -6.92
C ASP A 566 27.78 -17.27 -7.14
N LYS A 567 28.86 -16.61 -6.68
CA LYS A 567 30.21 -17.19 -6.69
C LYS A 567 30.27 -18.48 -5.88
N LEU A 568 29.74 -18.49 -4.67
CA LEU A 568 29.68 -19.69 -3.82
C LEU A 568 28.80 -20.79 -4.41
N ASN A 569 27.69 -20.44 -5.11
CA ASN A 569 26.89 -21.43 -5.82
C ASN A 569 27.70 -22.14 -6.93
N GLU A 570 28.54 -21.44 -7.66
CA GLU A 570 29.44 -22.02 -8.66
C GLU A 570 30.52 -22.88 -8.01
N GLU A 571 31.11 -22.42 -6.90
CA GLU A 571 32.11 -23.20 -6.12
C GLU A 571 31.49 -24.49 -5.59
N ILE A 572 30.29 -24.44 -4.97
CA ILE A 572 29.56 -25.61 -4.46
C ILE A 572 29.22 -26.58 -5.59
N LYS A 573 28.81 -26.10 -6.74
CA LYS A 573 28.48 -26.93 -7.92
C LYS A 573 29.69 -27.73 -8.41
N ASN A 574 30.88 -27.13 -8.37
CA ASN A 574 32.12 -27.70 -8.88
C ASN A 574 32.95 -28.40 -7.78
N PHE A 575 32.47 -28.40 -6.53
CA PHE A 575 33.23 -28.91 -5.38
C PHE A 575 33.39 -30.43 -5.43
N LYS A 576 34.62 -30.91 -5.26
CA LYS A 576 34.98 -32.34 -5.28
C LYS A 576 35.62 -32.83 -3.96
N GLY A 577 35.59 -32.01 -2.90
CA GLY A 577 36.19 -32.31 -1.60
C GLY A 577 35.24 -33.02 -0.63
N ASP A 578 35.61 -32.97 0.65
CA ASP A 578 34.87 -33.56 1.76
C ASP A 578 33.50 -32.86 2.01
N GLU A 579 32.51 -33.64 2.42
CA GLU A 579 31.12 -33.18 2.67
C GLU A 579 31.08 -32.10 3.78
N ASN A 580 31.99 -32.18 4.78
CA ASN A 580 32.07 -31.15 5.84
C ASN A 580 32.53 -29.80 5.31
N GLU A 581 33.48 -29.78 4.36
CA GLU A 581 33.93 -28.57 3.70
C GLU A 581 32.84 -27.99 2.80
N LYS A 582 32.15 -28.84 2.07
CA LYS A 582 30.98 -28.45 1.25
C LYS A 582 29.89 -27.81 2.11
N ASN A 583 29.61 -28.40 3.28
CA ASN A 583 28.61 -27.85 4.22
C ASN A 583 29.03 -26.49 4.79
N LYS A 584 30.36 -26.18 4.92
CA LYS A 584 30.81 -24.83 5.26
C LYS A 584 30.50 -23.82 4.15
N LEU A 585 30.80 -24.17 2.90
CA LEU A 585 30.46 -23.31 1.73
C LEU A 585 28.96 -23.09 1.63
N ILE A 586 28.14 -24.10 1.88
CA ILE A 586 26.66 -23.97 1.90
C ILE A 586 26.22 -22.99 2.98
N LYS A 587 26.76 -23.09 4.19
CA LYS A 587 26.46 -22.15 5.29
C LYS A 587 26.85 -20.71 4.95
N GLU A 588 27.99 -20.54 4.32
CA GLU A 588 28.48 -19.23 3.90
C GLU A 588 27.63 -18.66 2.77
N ARG A 589 27.24 -19.47 1.79
CA ARG A 589 26.26 -19.09 0.75
C ARG A 589 24.92 -18.68 1.36
N ASP A 590 24.41 -19.41 2.34
CA ASP A 590 23.15 -19.14 3.02
C ASP A 590 23.21 -17.84 3.82
N LYS A 591 24.37 -17.51 4.39
CA LYS A 591 24.62 -16.21 5.01
C LYS A 591 24.47 -15.08 3.99
N TYR A 592 25.13 -15.17 2.83
CA TYR A 592 25.01 -14.14 1.78
C TYR A 592 23.62 -14.09 1.17
N ALA A 593 22.91 -15.20 1.07
CA ALA A 593 21.50 -15.21 0.65
C ALA A 593 20.60 -14.47 1.65
N SER A 594 20.84 -14.63 2.94
CA SER A 594 20.15 -13.90 4.01
C SER A 594 20.46 -12.42 3.97
N GLU A 595 21.74 -12.04 3.80
CA GLU A 595 22.16 -10.64 3.67
C GLU A 595 21.54 -9.98 2.44
N GLU A 596 21.55 -10.65 1.28
CA GLU A 596 20.91 -10.17 0.06
C GLU A 596 19.42 -9.90 0.29
N SER A 597 18.71 -10.85 0.92
CA SER A 597 17.29 -10.71 1.26
C SER A 597 17.03 -9.54 2.23
N SER A 598 17.87 -9.39 3.25
CA SER A 598 17.82 -8.29 4.22
C SER A 598 17.99 -6.94 3.53
N PHE A 599 19.00 -6.80 2.67
CA PHE A 599 19.23 -5.56 1.91
C PHE A 599 18.08 -5.27 0.95
N ASP A 600 17.47 -6.29 0.34
CA ASP A 600 16.33 -6.12 -0.56
C ASP A 600 15.10 -5.59 0.18
N LYS A 601 14.81 -6.12 1.36
CA LYS A 601 13.74 -5.64 2.23
C LYS A 601 13.98 -4.19 2.68
N LYS A 602 15.20 -3.87 3.12
CA LYS A 602 15.61 -2.51 3.55
C LYS A 602 15.53 -1.51 2.40
N GLN A 603 15.97 -1.84 1.18
CA GLN A 603 15.86 -0.94 0.03
C GLN A 603 14.42 -0.75 -0.42
N THR A 604 13.58 -1.79 -0.32
CA THR A 604 12.15 -1.71 -0.64
C THR A 604 11.42 -0.80 0.33
N GLN A 605 11.72 -0.89 1.63
CA GLN A 605 11.23 0.02 2.65
C GLN A 605 11.55 1.49 2.30
N MET A 606 12.81 1.78 1.97
CA MET A 606 13.24 3.14 1.59
C MET A 606 12.55 3.60 0.30
N LYS A 607 12.33 2.69 -0.66
CA LYS A 607 11.57 2.99 -1.88
C LYS A 607 10.14 3.42 -1.56
N VAL A 608 9.45 2.66 -0.71
CA VAL A 608 8.05 2.96 -0.32
C VAL A 608 7.99 4.31 0.39
N LEU A 609 8.85 4.54 1.37
CA LEU A 609 8.86 5.80 2.12
C LEU A 609 9.22 6.99 1.21
N GLY A 610 10.23 6.88 0.36
CA GLY A 610 10.62 7.95 -0.56
C GLY A 610 9.55 8.27 -1.61
N ASN A 611 8.93 7.25 -2.21
CA ASN A 611 7.87 7.48 -3.20
C ASN A 611 6.60 8.07 -2.56
N SER A 612 6.31 7.72 -1.31
CA SER A 612 5.16 8.26 -0.58
C SER A 612 5.29 9.73 -0.19
N TYR A 613 6.47 10.29 -0.27
CA TYR A 613 6.76 11.68 0.03
C TYR A 613 5.92 12.63 -0.84
N PHE A 614 5.95 12.43 -2.16
CA PHE A 614 5.14 13.21 -3.10
C PHE A 614 3.64 13.14 -2.78
N GLY A 615 3.10 11.89 -2.60
CA GLY A 615 1.69 11.71 -2.27
C GLY A 615 1.27 12.39 -0.96
N SER A 616 2.21 12.54 -0.01
CA SER A 616 1.96 13.26 1.23
C SER A 616 1.80 14.77 1.02
N TYR A 617 2.59 15.36 0.14
CA TYR A 617 2.40 16.78 -0.25
C TYR A 617 1.03 17.03 -0.88
N GLY A 618 0.52 16.10 -1.68
CA GLY A 618 -0.79 16.17 -2.32
C GLY A 618 -1.99 16.00 -1.38
N CYS A 619 -1.76 15.69 -0.09
CA CYS A 619 -2.81 15.40 0.89
C CYS A 619 -2.77 16.32 2.13
N PRO A 620 -2.86 17.66 2.00
CA PRO A 620 -2.75 18.57 3.14
C PRO A 620 -3.86 18.41 4.19
N ALA A 621 -4.99 17.82 3.85
CA ALA A 621 -6.05 17.48 4.82
C ALA A 621 -5.65 16.33 5.78
N ILE A 622 -4.64 15.51 5.45
CA ILE A 622 -4.11 14.43 6.30
C ILE A 622 -2.73 14.82 6.83
N PHE A 623 -1.90 15.38 5.98
CA PHE A 623 -0.54 15.79 6.26
C PHE A 623 -0.42 17.32 6.26
N MET A 624 -0.47 17.93 7.43
CA MET A 624 -0.52 19.38 7.60
C MET A 624 0.70 20.13 7.04
N PHE A 625 1.84 19.45 6.90
CA PHE A 625 3.05 19.99 6.25
C PHE A 625 2.96 19.91 4.71
N GLY A 626 1.94 19.24 4.17
CA GLY A 626 1.69 19.11 2.74
C GLY A 626 1.34 20.44 2.08
N ASP A 627 1.72 20.57 0.81
CA ASP A 627 1.45 21.74 0.00
C ASP A 627 1.16 21.35 -1.45
N LEU A 628 -0.03 21.67 -1.91
CA LEU A 628 -0.49 21.34 -3.27
C LEU A 628 0.36 21.99 -4.35
N SER A 629 0.86 23.22 -4.12
CA SER A 629 1.72 23.89 -5.10
C SER A 629 3.07 23.18 -5.25
N CYS A 630 3.61 22.62 -4.17
CA CYS A 630 4.79 21.77 -4.22
C CYS A 630 4.52 20.46 -4.97
N ALA A 631 3.38 19.81 -4.70
CA ALA A 631 2.98 18.60 -5.40
C ALA A 631 2.81 18.85 -6.90
N GLU A 632 2.15 19.92 -7.27
CA GLU A 632 1.95 20.32 -8.67
C GLU A 632 3.27 20.66 -9.38
N ARG A 633 4.18 21.35 -8.71
CA ARG A 633 5.54 21.62 -9.24
C ARG A 633 6.31 20.32 -9.48
N ILE A 634 6.22 19.34 -8.58
CA ILE A 634 6.88 18.03 -8.75
C ILE A 634 6.33 17.31 -9.98
N THR A 635 5.01 17.23 -10.14
CA THR A 635 4.41 16.56 -11.31
C THR A 635 4.65 17.32 -12.60
N CYS A 636 4.57 18.65 -12.58
CA CYS A 636 4.87 19.47 -13.75
C CYS A 636 6.32 19.23 -14.23
N THR A 637 7.28 19.28 -13.31
CA THR A 637 8.69 18.99 -13.63
C THR A 637 8.87 17.56 -14.12
N GLY A 638 8.14 16.58 -13.52
CA GLY A 638 8.16 15.18 -13.97
C GLY A 638 7.67 15.02 -15.41
N ARG A 639 6.55 15.65 -15.75
CA ARG A 639 6.06 15.68 -17.14
C ARG A 639 7.09 16.29 -18.09
N MET A 640 7.76 17.36 -17.67
CA MET A 640 8.82 17.99 -18.45
C MET A 640 10.03 17.04 -18.64
N CYS A 641 10.49 16.39 -17.58
CA CYS A 641 11.58 15.41 -17.66
C CYS A 641 11.25 14.24 -18.59
N LEU A 642 10.03 13.71 -18.51
CA LEU A 642 9.59 12.64 -19.40
C LEU A 642 9.56 13.08 -20.86
N ARG A 643 9.04 14.27 -21.16
CA ARG A 643 9.05 14.85 -22.50
C ARG A 643 10.46 15.03 -23.02
N LEU A 644 11.37 15.54 -22.17
CA LEU A 644 12.78 15.69 -22.55
C LEU A 644 13.45 14.35 -22.85
N MET A 645 13.14 13.31 -22.08
CA MET A 645 13.65 11.96 -22.31
C MET A 645 13.15 11.41 -23.66
N ILE A 646 11.85 11.52 -23.94
CA ILE A 646 11.27 11.13 -25.22
C ILE A 646 12.00 11.83 -26.39
N TYR A 647 12.17 13.13 -26.27
CA TYR A 647 12.89 13.93 -27.28
C TYR A 647 14.35 13.46 -27.47
N ARG A 648 15.08 13.30 -26.37
CA ARG A 648 16.52 12.93 -26.42
C ARG A 648 16.75 11.52 -26.96
N PHE A 649 15.92 10.54 -26.59
CA PHE A 649 16.05 9.19 -27.11
C PHE A 649 15.62 9.07 -28.58
N GLY A 650 14.68 9.89 -29.00
CA GLY A 650 14.33 9.95 -30.42
C GLY A 650 15.41 10.61 -31.26
N GLU A 651 15.66 11.89 -31.02
CA GLU A 651 16.46 12.71 -31.91
C GLU A 651 17.98 12.72 -31.56
N GLY A 652 18.27 12.76 -30.24
CA GLY A 652 19.64 12.89 -29.77
C GLY A 652 20.52 11.71 -30.13
N ILE A 653 20.02 10.48 -29.95
CA ILE A 653 20.79 9.26 -30.26
C ILE A 653 20.95 9.09 -31.77
N ALA A 654 19.93 9.40 -32.57
CA ALA A 654 20.04 9.35 -34.02
C ALA A 654 21.12 10.31 -34.52
N ASN A 655 21.25 11.49 -33.93
CA ASN A 655 22.30 12.47 -34.27
C ASN A 655 23.70 12.04 -33.80
N GLU A 656 23.83 11.46 -32.61
CA GLU A 656 25.13 10.99 -32.09
C GLU A 656 25.67 9.74 -32.82
N MET A 657 24.79 8.92 -33.37
CA MET A 657 25.18 7.74 -34.16
C MET A 657 25.54 8.04 -35.64
N GLY A 658 25.85 9.29 -35.92
CA GLY A 658 26.37 9.68 -37.24
C GLY A 658 25.34 9.82 -38.36
N GLY A 659 24.07 10.04 -37.97
CA GLY A 659 23.00 10.25 -38.92
C GLY A 659 22.55 8.98 -39.65
N ASP A 660 22.91 7.80 -39.15
CA ASP A 660 22.38 6.55 -39.66
C ASP A 660 20.90 6.41 -39.24
N LYS A 661 20.03 6.80 -40.17
CA LYS A 661 18.59 6.91 -39.99
C LYS A 661 17.88 5.55 -39.83
N ASP A 662 18.62 4.45 -39.90
CA ASP A 662 18.09 3.09 -39.77
C ASP A 662 17.86 2.69 -38.30
N TYR A 663 18.32 3.48 -37.35
CA TYR A 663 18.15 3.26 -35.92
C TYR A 663 17.35 4.41 -35.27
N VAL A 664 16.07 4.49 -35.55
CA VAL A 664 15.19 5.47 -34.86
C VAL A 664 14.46 4.78 -33.71
N TYR A 665 14.67 5.27 -32.52
CA TYR A 665 13.90 4.85 -31.34
C TYR A 665 12.55 5.59 -31.33
N ALA A 666 11.47 4.89 -31.65
CA ALA A 666 10.12 5.44 -31.50
C ALA A 666 9.62 5.21 -30.08
N PRO A 667 9.19 6.24 -29.34
CA PRO A 667 8.59 6.04 -28.02
C PRO A 667 7.23 5.36 -28.16
N ILE A 668 6.99 4.32 -27.33
CA ILE A 668 5.78 3.50 -27.35
C ILE A 668 4.85 3.86 -26.22
N VAL A 669 5.39 4.04 -25.04
CA VAL A 669 4.64 4.36 -23.81
C VAL A 669 5.42 5.36 -22.97
N GLY A 670 4.75 6.39 -22.50
CA GLY A 670 5.27 7.30 -21.48
C GLY A 670 4.40 7.17 -20.23
N ASP A 671 4.98 6.68 -19.12
CA ASP A 671 4.21 6.34 -17.91
C ASP A 671 4.38 7.38 -16.81
N SER A 672 3.26 7.99 -16.39
CA SER A 672 2.96 8.50 -15.05
C SER A 672 1.47 8.83 -14.92
N PHE A 673 0.74 7.95 -14.28
CA PHE A 673 -0.69 7.94 -13.84
C PHE A 673 -1.70 8.97 -14.37
N THR A 674 -2.76 8.56 -14.96
CA THR A 674 -4.21 8.47 -14.77
C THR A 674 -4.94 8.39 -16.10
N GLY A 675 -6.01 7.60 -16.13
CA GLY A 675 -6.71 7.13 -17.28
C GLY A 675 -7.54 8.18 -17.99
N ASP A 676 -7.13 8.44 -19.22
CA ASP A 676 -7.91 9.22 -20.19
C ASP A 676 -8.16 8.30 -21.39
N THR A 677 -9.41 7.94 -21.64
CA THR A 677 -9.75 7.16 -22.84
C THR A 677 -9.43 8.01 -24.08
N PRO A 678 -8.48 7.60 -24.92
CA PRO A 678 -8.11 8.34 -26.12
C PRO A 678 -9.21 8.23 -27.17
N LEU A 679 -9.62 9.37 -27.75
CA LEU A 679 -10.52 9.43 -28.89
C LEU A 679 -9.75 9.92 -30.12
N PHE A 680 -9.99 9.25 -31.25
CA PHE A 680 -9.58 9.74 -32.55
C PHE A 680 -10.51 10.85 -32.98
N ILE A 681 -9.95 12.03 -33.26
CA ILE A 681 -10.68 13.19 -33.73
C ILE A 681 -10.10 13.65 -35.09
N ARG A 682 -10.96 14.26 -35.92
CA ARG A 682 -10.58 14.84 -37.20
C ARG A 682 -11.11 16.25 -37.31
N TYR A 683 -10.26 17.23 -37.53
CA TYR A 683 -10.63 18.62 -37.58
C TYR A 683 -11.51 18.98 -38.80
N LYS A 684 -12.64 19.65 -38.55
CA LYS A 684 -13.59 20.10 -39.56
C LYS A 684 -13.14 21.34 -40.30
N ASN A 685 -12.42 22.21 -39.62
CA ASN A 685 -11.97 23.51 -40.10
C ASN A 685 -10.53 23.76 -39.64
N ASP A 686 -9.88 24.76 -40.19
CA ASP A 686 -8.59 25.26 -39.69
C ASP A 686 -8.81 25.89 -38.32
N VAL A 687 -8.13 25.38 -37.29
CA VAL A 687 -8.26 25.81 -35.90
C VAL A 687 -6.86 25.92 -35.29
N ASP A 688 -6.50 27.07 -34.76
CA ASP A 688 -5.22 27.33 -34.05
C ASP A 688 -3.97 26.82 -34.80
N GLY A 689 -3.95 26.99 -36.12
CA GLY A 689 -2.84 26.56 -37.00
C GLY A 689 -2.96 25.08 -37.47
N ILE A 690 -3.94 24.33 -36.98
CA ILE A 690 -4.19 22.95 -37.41
C ILE A 690 -5.10 22.95 -38.64
N LYS A 691 -4.67 22.25 -39.68
CA LYS A 691 -5.37 22.19 -40.97
C LYS A 691 -6.64 21.34 -40.92
N LYS A 692 -7.68 21.75 -41.69
CA LYS A 692 -8.87 20.94 -41.92
C LYS A 692 -8.48 19.55 -42.42
N GLY A 693 -9.10 18.51 -41.85
CA GLY A 693 -8.89 17.11 -42.23
C GLY A 693 -7.80 16.38 -41.40
N TRP A 694 -7.06 17.10 -40.61
CA TRP A 694 -6.06 16.49 -39.73
C TRP A 694 -6.69 15.60 -38.68
N ILE A 695 -6.03 14.47 -38.38
CA ILE A 695 -6.45 13.50 -37.37
C ILE A 695 -5.56 13.68 -36.14
N ASP A 696 -6.17 13.72 -34.98
CA ASP A 696 -5.50 13.82 -33.68
C ASP A 696 -6.09 12.79 -32.72
N ILE A 697 -5.39 12.53 -31.64
CA ILE A 697 -5.89 11.72 -30.53
C ILE A 697 -6.02 12.62 -29.31
N LYS A 698 -7.23 12.72 -28.77
CA LYS A 698 -7.47 13.49 -27.56
C LYS A 698 -8.14 12.64 -26.49
N PRO A 699 -7.75 12.80 -25.22
CA PRO A 699 -8.54 12.28 -24.11
C PRO A 699 -9.97 12.83 -24.15
N ILE A 700 -10.95 12.01 -23.79
CA ILE A 700 -12.36 12.44 -23.80
C ILE A 700 -12.58 13.65 -22.88
N GLU A 701 -11.84 13.78 -21.78
CA GLU A 701 -11.94 14.94 -20.88
C GLU A 701 -11.42 16.26 -21.49
N GLU A 702 -10.47 16.19 -22.42
CA GLU A 702 -9.97 17.39 -23.14
C GLU A 702 -10.96 17.89 -24.22
N ILE A 703 -11.99 17.10 -24.49
CA ILE A 703 -13.03 17.47 -25.49
C ILE A 703 -14.14 18.30 -24.87
N ILE A 704 -14.29 18.27 -23.55
CA ILE A 704 -15.29 19.05 -22.82
C ILE A 704 -14.85 20.51 -22.75
N ASP A 705 -15.76 21.41 -23.13
CA ASP A 705 -15.60 22.85 -22.91
C ASP A 705 -16.20 23.20 -21.53
N GLU A 706 -15.34 23.46 -20.56
CA GLU A 706 -15.73 23.76 -19.19
C GLU A 706 -16.64 25.01 -19.08
N ASN A 707 -16.62 25.91 -20.06
CA ASN A 707 -17.48 27.11 -20.09
C ASN A 707 -18.88 26.82 -20.64
N SER A 708 -19.08 25.65 -21.25
CA SER A 708 -20.35 25.27 -21.90
C SER A 708 -21.07 24.13 -21.17
N ILE A 709 -20.70 23.86 -19.94
CA ILE A 709 -21.28 22.74 -19.17
C ILE A 709 -22.67 23.09 -18.67
N GLU A 710 -23.64 22.23 -19.01
CA GLU A 710 -24.96 22.17 -18.42
C GLU A 710 -25.10 20.98 -17.48
N LYS A 711 -25.81 21.14 -16.35
CA LYS A 711 -26.03 20.08 -15.38
C LYS A 711 -27.50 19.66 -15.37
N ASP A 712 -27.73 18.34 -15.37
CA ASP A 712 -29.09 17.82 -15.17
C ASP A 712 -29.42 17.66 -13.66
N PHE A 713 -30.65 17.19 -13.39
CA PHE A 713 -31.14 17.00 -12.02
C PHE A 713 -30.39 15.90 -11.22
N LEU A 714 -29.55 15.09 -11.87
CA LEU A 714 -28.68 14.09 -11.25
C LEU A 714 -27.22 14.58 -11.14
N ASN A 715 -26.97 15.87 -11.34
CA ASN A 715 -25.62 16.46 -11.35
C ASN A 715 -24.68 15.89 -12.43
N ARG A 716 -25.20 15.30 -13.49
CA ARG A 716 -24.43 14.89 -14.64
C ARG A 716 -24.15 16.12 -15.50
N GLU A 717 -22.94 16.26 -16.00
CA GLU A 717 -22.45 17.41 -16.74
C GLU A 717 -22.47 17.12 -18.24
N TYR A 718 -23.10 17.96 -19.02
CA TYR A 718 -23.22 17.85 -20.47
C TYR A 718 -22.67 19.10 -21.13
N ASP A 719 -21.86 18.88 -22.16
CA ASP A 719 -21.36 19.94 -23.04
C ASP A 719 -21.96 19.74 -24.44
N TYR A 720 -22.90 20.61 -24.82
CA TYR A 720 -23.55 20.61 -26.12
C TYR A 720 -22.89 21.56 -27.11
N SER A 721 -21.74 22.16 -26.77
CA SER A 721 -21.05 23.06 -27.68
C SER A 721 -20.62 22.35 -28.98
N GLU A 722 -20.73 23.09 -30.10
CA GLU A 722 -20.27 22.53 -31.37
C GLU A 722 -18.76 22.29 -31.36
N LYS A 723 -18.35 21.05 -31.65
CA LYS A 723 -16.93 20.68 -31.67
C LYS A 723 -16.33 20.94 -33.04
N PRO A 724 -15.10 21.52 -33.10
CA PRO A 724 -14.44 21.83 -34.36
C PRO A 724 -13.90 20.59 -35.08
N TYR A 725 -14.27 19.39 -34.64
CA TYR A 725 -13.80 18.11 -35.14
C TYR A 725 -14.90 17.06 -35.20
N TRP A 726 -14.69 16.06 -36.04
CA TRP A 726 -15.44 14.78 -36.02
C TRP A 726 -14.75 13.80 -35.08
N VAL A 727 -15.53 12.90 -34.51
CA VAL A 727 -15.04 11.77 -33.70
C VAL A 727 -15.22 10.48 -34.50
N LEU A 728 -14.22 9.62 -34.45
CA LEU A 728 -14.32 8.32 -35.10
C LEU A 728 -15.22 7.40 -34.30
N CYS A 729 -16.23 6.88 -34.94
CA CYS A 729 -17.17 5.91 -34.38
C CYS A 729 -17.41 4.77 -35.40
N ARG A 730 -18.22 3.79 -35.04
CA ARG A 730 -18.53 2.62 -35.88
C ARG A 730 -19.02 2.97 -37.28
N SER A 731 -19.75 4.05 -37.43
CA SER A 731 -20.25 4.53 -38.72
C SER A 731 -19.27 5.43 -39.48
N GLY A 732 -18.02 5.51 -39.04
CA GLY A 732 -16.99 6.39 -39.56
C GLY A 732 -16.87 7.69 -38.78
N TRP A 733 -16.43 8.77 -39.45
CA TRP A 733 -16.29 10.09 -38.84
C TRP A 733 -17.65 10.73 -38.62
N CYS A 734 -18.03 10.95 -37.37
CA CYS A 734 -19.33 11.48 -36.95
C CYS A 734 -19.19 12.80 -36.20
N ASP A 735 -20.23 13.65 -36.33
CA ASP A 735 -20.35 14.84 -35.52
C ASP A 735 -20.55 14.46 -34.05
N CYS A 736 -19.75 15.05 -33.17
CA CYS A 736 -19.93 14.94 -31.74
C CYS A 736 -21.09 15.88 -31.33
N LYS A 737 -22.23 15.31 -31.01
CA LYS A 737 -23.44 16.08 -30.64
C LYS A 737 -23.37 16.65 -29.24
N TYR A 738 -22.73 15.96 -28.34
CA TYR A 738 -22.48 16.38 -26.98
C TYR A 738 -21.38 15.46 -26.38
N VAL A 739 -20.72 15.97 -25.35
CA VAL A 739 -19.85 15.19 -24.47
C VAL A 739 -20.45 15.24 -23.09
N TYR A 740 -20.49 14.13 -22.38
CA TYR A 740 -21.00 14.15 -21.03
C TYR A 740 -20.09 13.41 -20.07
N ARG A 741 -20.09 13.87 -18.81
CA ARG A 741 -19.37 13.22 -17.72
C ARG A 741 -20.22 13.20 -16.45
N HIS A 742 -20.02 12.20 -15.63
CA HIS A 742 -20.62 12.13 -14.30
C HIS A 742 -19.71 11.36 -13.35
N LYS A 743 -19.85 11.64 -12.06
CA LYS A 743 -19.25 10.79 -11.04
C LYS A 743 -19.96 9.45 -11.00
N THR A 744 -19.21 8.37 -10.88
CA THR A 744 -19.77 7.02 -10.77
C THR A 744 -19.20 6.32 -9.55
N ASP A 745 -20.05 5.58 -8.84
CA ASP A 745 -19.66 4.65 -7.77
C ASP A 745 -19.60 3.20 -8.28
N LYS A 746 -19.78 3.00 -9.60
CA LYS A 746 -19.74 1.69 -10.24
C LYS A 746 -18.29 1.20 -10.36
N ALA A 747 -18.12 -0.11 -10.32
CA ALA A 747 -16.85 -0.74 -10.57
C ALA A 747 -16.36 -0.45 -12.01
N ILE A 748 -15.07 -0.17 -12.14
CA ILE A 748 -14.40 0.00 -13.44
C ILE A 748 -13.73 -1.32 -13.80
N TYR A 749 -14.02 -1.81 -14.99
CA TYR A 749 -13.44 -3.02 -15.55
C TYR A 749 -12.47 -2.65 -16.65
N ARG A 750 -11.26 -3.18 -16.56
CA ARG A 750 -10.32 -3.15 -17.67
C ARG A 750 -10.52 -4.36 -18.54
N VAL A 751 -10.96 -4.13 -19.77
CA VAL A 751 -11.10 -5.15 -20.80
C VAL A 751 -9.90 -5.04 -21.72
N SER A 752 -9.16 -6.14 -21.86
CA SER A 752 -8.04 -6.26 -22.79
C SER A 752 -8.25 -7.46 -23.69
N ASP A 753 -7.89 -7.32 -24.94
CA ASP A 753 -7.94 -8.40 -25.92
C ASP A 753 -6.55 -8.97 -26.24
N ASN A 754 -6.53 -10.04 -27.01
CA ASN A 754 -5.29 -10.69 -27.45
C ASN A 754 -4.47 -9.83 -28.44
N ASN A 755 -5.05 -8.78 -28.98
CA ASN A 755 -4.37 -7.84 -29.91
C ASN A 755 -3.80 -6.63 -29.15
N GLY A 756 -3.92 -6.58 -27.84
CA GLY A 756 -3.38 -5.53 -27.00
C GLY A 756 -4.25 -4.27 -26.91
N VAL A 757 -5.50 -4.33 -27.38
CA VAL A 757 -6.47 -3.25 -27.18
C VAL A 757 -6.94 -3.30 -25.74
N VAL A 758 -6.89 -2.16 -25.05
CA VAL A 758 -7.32 -2.00 -23.65
C VAL A 758 -8.33 -0.87 -23.55
N ILE A 759 -9.44 -1.13 -22.87
CA ILE A 759 -10.45 -0.13 -22.57
C ILE A 759 -10.90 -0.26 -21.11
N ASP A 760 -11.00 0.85 -20.42
CA ASP A 760 -11.52 0.93 -19.07
C ASP A 760 -12.98 1.42 -19.10
N VAL A 761 -13.89 0.59 -18.61
CA VAL A 761 -15.35 0.83 -18.72
C VAL A 761 -16.05 0.47 -17.41
N THR A 762 -17.21 1.09 -17.16
CA THR A 762 -18.05 0.74 -16.00
C THR A 762 -18.68 -0.65 -16.16
N GLU A 763 -19.01 -1.31 -15.07
CA GLU A 763 -19.57 -2.68 -15.00
C GLU A 763 -20.82 -2.92 -15.86
N ASP A 764 -21.53 -1.88 -16.21
CA ASP A 764 -22.76 -1.92 -17.04
C ASP A 764 -22.56 -1.35 -18.45
N HIS A 765 -21.34 -1.00 -18.80
CA HIS A 765 -21.02 -0.51 -20.15
C HIS A 765 -21.25 -1.62 -21.19
N SER A 766 -21.89 -1.29 -22.27
CA SER A 766 -22.12 -2.24 -23.37
C SER A 766 -20.92 -2.23 -24.34
N LEU A 767 -20.17 -3.30 -24.33
CA LEU A 767 -19.26 -3.66 -25.41
C LEU A 767 -20.02 -4.54 -26.42
N TYR A 768 -19.44 -4.79 -27.58
CA TYR A 768 -20.09 -5.61 -28.59
C TYR A 768 -19.18 -6.80 -28.94
N ASP A 769 -19.82 -7.99 -29.03
CA ASP A 769 -19.15 -9.16 -29.58
C ASP A 769 -19.13 -9.12 -31.12
N LYS A 770 -18.43 -10.04 -31.74
CA LYS A 770 -18.33 -10.13 -33.22
C LYS A 770 -19.66 -10.29 -33.95
N GLU A 771 -20.70 -10.74 -33.25
CA GLU A 771 -22.06 -10.89 -33.77
C GLU A 771 -22.90 -9.63 -33.57
N GLN A 772 -22.25 -8.56 -33.07
CA GLN A 772 -22.86 -7.25 -32.82
C GLN A 772 -23.90 -7.26 -31.70
N LYS A 773 -23.79 -8.21 -30.78
CA LYS A 773 -24.63 -8.28 -29.60
C LYS A 773 -23.94 -7.53 -28.47
N ALA A 774 -24.72 -6.70 -27.76
CA ALA A 774 -24.22 -6.01 -26.58
C ALA A 774 -23.92 -7.00 -25.44
N ILE A 775 -22.70 -6.92 -24.91
CA ILE A 775 -22.19 -7.74 -23.82
C ILE A 775 -21.63 -6.82 -22.73
N LYS A 776 -21.87 -7.15 -21.45
CA LYS A 776 -21.30 -6.38 -20.34
C LYS A 776 -19.88 -6.81 -20.04
N PRO A 777 -19.03 -5.91 -19.50
CA PRO A 777 -17.68 -6.27 -19.09
C PRO A 777 -17.61 -7.46 -18.12
N THR A 778 -18.63 -7.58 -17.27
CA THR A 778 -18.77 -8.69 -16.30
C THR A 778 -19.11 -10.03 -16.93
N GLU A 779 -19.53 -10.06 -18.18
CA GLU A 779 -19.93 -11.25 -18.93
C GLU A 779 -18.84 -11.71 -19.93
N ILE A 780 -17.76 -10.92 -20.07
CA ILE A 780 -16.65 -11.24 -20.97
C ILE A 780 -15.80 -12.36 -20.37
N THR A 781 -15.47 -13.33 -21.20
CA THR A 781 -14.58 -14.44 -20.87
C THR A 781 -13.39 -14.46 -21.83
N ILE A 782 -12.41 -15.32 -21.57
CA ILE A 782 -11.22 -15.47 -22.44
C ILE A 782 -11.58 -15.92 -23.85
N ASP A 783 -12.74 -16.55 -24.02
CA ASP A 783 -13.22 -17.03 -25.32
C ASP A 783 -14.19 -16.04 -25.99
N THR A 784 -14.41 -14.87 -25.41
CA THR A 784 -15.29 -13.85 -25.96
C THR A 784 -14.54 -13.11 -27.07
N GLU A 785 -15.04 -13.21 -28.30
CA GLU A 785 -14.51 -12.43 -29.41
C GLU A 785 -15.26 -11.08 -29.47
N LEU A 786 -14.55 -9.99 -29.18
CA LEU A 786 -15.09 -8.65 -29.23
C LEU A 786 -15.12 -8.12 -30.66
N GLU A 787 -16.05 -7.23 -30.95
CA GLU A 787 -16.15 -6.56 -32.26
C GLU A 787 -15.06 -5.51 -32.39
N TYR A 788 -14.35 -5.54 -33.52
CA TYR A 788 -13.41 -4.52 -33.93
C TYR A 788 -13.95 -3.75 -35.13
N TYR A 789 -13.59 -2.48 -35.19
CA TYR A 789 -13.84 -1.68 -36.36
C TYR A 789 -12.92 -2.12 -37.49
N ASN A 790 -13.46 -2.85 -38.45
CA ASN A 790 -12.76 -3.28 -39.69
C ASN A 790 -13.12 -2.40 -40.90
N GLY A 791 -13.75 -1.25 -40.67
CA GLY A 791 -14.19 -0.37 -41.75
C GLY A 791 -13.06 0.46 -42.35
N GLU A 792 -13.21 0.83 -43.61
CA GLU A 792 -12.34 1.84 -44.25
C GLU A 792 -12.63 3.21 -43.63
N ILE A 793 -11.60 3.94 -43.18
CA ILE A 793 -11.73 5.33 -42.80
C ILE A 793 -11.84 6.15 -44.08
N THR A 794 -13.05 6.44 -44.51
CA THR A 794 -13.29 7.26 -45.72
C THR A 794 -13.38 8.73 -45.31
N GLY A 795 -12.58 9.59 -45.89
CA GLY A 795 -12.68 11.04 -45.59
C GLY A 795 -11.44 11.84 -45.95
N GLY A 796 -10.77 11.52 -46.96
CA GLY A 796 -9.71 12.20 -47.66
C GLY A 796 -9.52 11.54 -49.03
N ASN A 797 -8.65 12.01 -49.87
CA ASN A 797 -8.39 11.44 -51.17
C ASN A 797 -7.70 10.06 -51.13
N GLU A 798 -7.46 9.50 -49.91
CA GLU A 798 -6.84 8.17 -49.71
C GLU A 798 -7.71 7.36 -48.75
N LYS A 799 -7.90 6.08 -49.13
CA LYS A 799 -8.60 5.08 -48.31
C LYS A 799 -7.65 4.57 -47.22
N THR A 800 -8.01 4.78 -45.97
CA THR A 800 -7.28 4.24 -44.83
C THR A 800 -8.06 3.13 -44.16
N CYS A 801 -7.42 1.99 -43.95
CA CYS A 801 -8.02 0.82 -43.31
C CYS A 801 -7.56 0.71 -41.85
N PHE A 802 -8.47 0.50 -40.94
CA PHE A 802 -8.19 0.41 -39.50
C PHE A 802 -7.27 -0.77 -39.13
N GLY A 803 -7.20 -1.79 -39.99
CA GLY A 803 -6.29 -2.91 -39.81
C GLY A 803 -4.82 -2.63 -40.17
N HIS A 804 -4.50 -1.46 -40.71
CA HIS A 804 -3.14 -1.03 -41.02
C HIS A 804 -2.77 0.19 -40.17
N THR A 805 -2.27 -0.07 -38.98
CA THR A 805 -1.83 0.89 -37.99
C THR A 805 -0.87 1.94 -38.56
N GLU A 806 -0.07 1.59 -39.58
CA GLU A 806 0.91 2.49 -40.18
C GLU A 806 0.30 3.73 -40.83
N ILE A 807 -0.86 3.61 -41.49
CA ILE A 807 -1.47 4.73 -42.24
C ILE A 807 -2.18 5.68 -41.30
N ILE A 808 -2.88 5.17 -40.26
CA ILE A 808 -3.51 5.99 -39.25
C ILE A 808 -2.46 6.69 -38.41
N VAL A 809 -1.40 6.00 -38.05
CA VAL A 809 -0.26 6.56 -37.34
C VAL A 809 0.40 7.66 -38.17
N LYS A 810 0.51 7.50 -39.49
CA LYS A 810 1.05 8.54 -40.36
C LYS A 810 0.17 9.78 -40.41
N GLU A 811 -1.16 9.66 -40.57
CA GLU A 811 -2.07 10.80 -40.56
C GLU A 811 -2.15 11.48 -39.17
N VAL A 812 -2.13 10.70 -38.09
CA VAL A 812 -2.09 11.22 -36.71
C VAL A 812 -0.74 11.90 -36.45
N ILE A 813 0.37 11.30 -36.87
CA ILE A 813 1.70 11.93 -36.78
C ILE A 813 1.75 13.18 -37.63
N ASP A 814 1.22 13.18 -38.83
CA ASP A 814 1.19 14.36 -39.68
C ASP A 814 0.30 15.45 -39.07
N GLY A 815 -0.80 15.10 -38.37
CA GLY A 815 -1.64 16.05 -37.63
C GLY A 815 -1.03 16.59 -36.33
N ILE A 816 -0.31 15.74 -35.63
CA ILE A 816 0.36 16.13 -34.37
C ILE A 816 1.73 16.77 -34.62
N ARG A 817 2.37 16.48 -35.77
CA ARG A 817 3.70 16.97 -36.16
C ARG A 817 3.77 18.51 -36.12
N ASP A 818 2.75 19.19 -36.60
CA ASP A 818 2.69 20.66 -36.62
C ASP A 818 2.44 21.25 -35.22
N ARG A 819 1.84 20.46 -34.34
CA ARG A 819 1.48 20.89 -32.98
C ARG A 819 2.50 20.51 -31.91
N PHE A 820 3.13 19.32 -32.08
CA PHE A 820 4.08 18.75 -31.12
C PHE A 820 5.22 18.00 -31.83
N PRO A 821 6.03 18.64 -32.64
CA PRO A 821 7.04 17.96 -33.47
C PRO A 821 8.07 17.18 -32.67
N ALA A 822 8.30 17.54 -31.40
CA ALA A 822 9.24 16.86 -30.52
C ALA A 822 8.73 15.53 -29.92
N PHE A 823 7.45 15.20 -30.08
CA PHE A 823 6.87 13.99 -29.47
C PHE A 823 6.84 12.79 -30.43
N PHE A 824 6.95 13.02 -31.74
CA PHE A 824 6.83 11.98 -32.74
C PHE A 824 8.12 11.87 -33.52
N LEU A 825 8.96 11.00 -33.06
CA LEU A 825 10.11 10.56 -33.78
C LEU A 825 9.77 9.23 -34.44
N ASN A 826 9.29 9.40 -35.52
CA ASN A 826 9.43 8.68 -36.77
C ASN A 826 9.20 7.19 -36.85
N LEU A 827 8.26 6.88 -37.72
CA LEU A 827 8.00 5.55 -38.23
C LEU A 827 8.63 5.28 -39.61
N ASP A 828 9.16 6.28 -40.30
CA ASP A 828 9.95 6.11 -41.53
C ASP A 828 10.97 7.25 -41.79
N LYS A 829 11.90 7.00 -42.75
CA LYS A 829 13.03 7.90 -43.07
C LYS A 829 12.65 9.30 -43.58
N GLU A 830 11.49 9.45 -44.20
CA GLU A 830 11.04 10.74 -44.75
C GLU A 830 10.49 11.67 -43.65
N CYS A 831 9.82 11.11 -42.65
CA CYS A 831 9.26 11.87 -41.57
C CYS A 831 10.29 12.53 -40.62
N SER A 832 11.53 11.96 -40.45
CA SER A 832 12.50 12.53 -39.49
C SER A 832 12.97 13.93 -39.86
N LYS A 833 13.12 14.21 -41.10
CA LYS A 833 13.54 15.52 -41.60
C LYS A 833 12.39 16.53 -41.40
N GLU A 834 11.20 16.12 -41.73
CA GLU A 834 9.99 16.96 -41.64
C GLU A 834 9.62 17.27 -40.17
N VAL A 835 9.86 16.36 -39.22
CA VAL A 835 9.65 16.59 -37.79
C VAL A 835 10.64 17.64 -37.25
N ILE A 836 11.88 17.62 -37.71
CA ILE A 836 12.90 18.63 -37.39
C ILE A 836 12.49 20.00 -37.97
N ASP A 837 12.08 20.02 -39.21
CA ASP A 837 11.64 21.26 -39.90
C ASP A 837 10.36 21.83 -39.21
N CYS A 838 9.44 20.98 -38.78
CA CYS A 838 8.27 21.43 -38.02
C CYS A 838 8.59 21.95 -36.61
N TRP A 839 9.61 21.38 -35.93
CA TRP A 839 10.10 21.90 -34.67
C TRP A 839 10.69 23.29 -34.78
N ASP A 840 11.47 23.55 -35.84
CA ASP A 840 12.03 24.83 -36.11
C ASP A 840 10.94 25.84 -36.52
N PHE A 841 9.95 25.42 -37.29
CA PHE A 841 8.77 26.21 -37.61
C PHE A 841 7.94 26.58 -36.36
N TYR A 842 7.64 25.62 -35.51
CA TYR A 842 6.91 25.80 -34.28
C TYR A 842 7.63 26.75 -33.31
N ASN A 843 8.94 26.61 -33.18
CA ASN A 843 9.76 27.48 -32.33
C ASN A 843 9.86 28.92 -32.87
N ASN A 844 9.72 29.12 -34.19
CA ASN A 844 9.82 30.44 -34.81
C ASN A 844 8.47 31.16 -34.89
N GLU A 845 7.37 30.47 -35.05
CA GLU A 845 6.03 31.05 -35.26
C GLU A 845 5.20 31.23 -33.98
N ASN A 846 5.36 30.35 -32.98
CA ASN A 846 4.58 30.37 -31.72
C ASN A 846 5.41 30.91 -30.54
N LYS A 847 5.73 32.19 -30.58
CA LYS A 847 6.65 32.85 -29.62
C LYS A 847 6.26 32.78 -28.14
N GLU A 848 4.99 32.63 -27.76
CA GLU A 848 4.58 32.58 -26.36
C GLU A 848 4.68 31.16 -25.76
N TYR A 849 4.26 30.16 -26.49
CA TYR A 849 4.38 28.74 -26.07
C TYR A 849 5.84 28.30 -26.12
N SER A 850 6.58 28.73 -27.17
CA SER A 850 8.01 28.48 -27.35
C SER A 850 8.87 29.15 -26.26
N LYS A 851 8.51 30.30 -25.75
CA LYS A 851 9.25 30.99 -24.67
C LYS A 851 9.21 30.23 -23.37
N THR A 852 8.08 29.63 -23.01
CA THR A 852 7.95 28.85 -21.79
C THR A 852 8.74 27.54 -21.89
N ILE A 853 8.64 26.86 -23.03
CA ILE A 853 9.39 25.61 -23.29
C ILE A 853 10.89 25.89 -23.44
N GLN A 854 11.28 26.93 -24.17
CA GLN A 854 12.70 27.35 -24.31
C GLN A 854 13.28 27.81 -22.97
N ALA A 855 12.55 28.55 -22.17
CA ALA A 855 12.99 28.94 -20.82
C ALA A 855 13.17 27.72 -19.92
N GLN A 856 12.28 26.72 -20.01
CA GLN A 856 12.39 25.46 -19.27
C GLN A 856 13.56 24.60 -19.78
N ILE A 857 13.79 24.52 -21.08
CA ILE A 857 14.93 23.81 -21.68
C ILE A 857 16.26 24.51 -21.36
N MET A 858 16.32 25.86 -21.42
CA MET A 858 17.50 26.63 -21.04
C MET A 858 17.82 26.52 -19.55
N TYR A 859 16.80 26.49 -18.70
CA TYR A 859 16.96 26.26 -17.26
C TYR A 859 17.55 24.88 -16.99
N ILE A 860 17.05 23.86 -17.67
CA ILE A 860 17.60 22.49 -17.59
C ILE A 860 19.05 22.46 -18.10
N LYS A 861 19.35 23.04 -19.27
CA LYS A 861 20.72 23.12 -19.82
C LYS A 861 21.70 23.87 -18.89
N SER A 862 21.23 24.83 -18.08
CA SER A 862 22.10 25.56 -17.13
C SER A 862 22.36 24.80 -15.83
N LYS A 863 21.65 23.69 -15.57
CA LYS A 863 21.76 22.88 -14.35
C LYS A 863 22.43 21.53 -14.58
N PHE A 864 22.53 21.09 -15.84
CA PHE A 864 23.28 19.93 -16.29
C PHE A 864 24.43 20.38 -17.20
#